data_cd90f1e87337d9420ff845970f282370
#
_entry.id   cd90f1e87337d9420ff845970f282370
#
_cell.length_a   1.000
_cell.length_b   1.000
_cell.length_c   1.000
_cell.angle_alpha   90.00
_cell.angle_beta   90.00
_cell.angle_gamma   90.00
#
_symmetry.space_group_name_H-M   'P 1'
#
loop_
_entity.id
_entity.type
_entity.pdbx_description
1 polymer ?
#
loop_
_entity_poly.entity_id
_entity_poly.type
_entity_poly.pdbx_seq_one_letter_code
_entity_poly.pdbx_strand_id
1 'polypeptide(L)'
;MKTNTFRPLVLSAAGLLAVSTAFGNAFTAPDGPVRKEVKEVRPLKAVLKDAKAIDAILQKAYAKHEVTPLPAADDATLVRRAYLAIAGRIPSYEETLAYLENDDSAKLSALVDHLLDSPAHDSATFNWWADLLRLQTRQRGGNQVGAGEAYVHWVKDAVRQNLPFDEVARRLITAEGYPWEDGAVGYYLRDAGMPLDNMSNTTQVFLGTQMVCAQCHNHPFDKWTQMEYYKMAAYTYGVRDRVNNPKQRELQQAFYAKTRGLSREERAKLTRSREFQQLRRATGEMMRPLQYGADRTERKLQLPHDYQYEDAKPKDVIAAAPIFGQAIAPAEGEDAVDAYAQWMTASDNPRFTKVIANRMWKRVFGVGVFEPVDDLRDDTVPSNPELLEHLEALMVRLDYDLKQFARVLYNVKAFSREASAEEITVDKPYHFPGPALARMSAEQLWDSFVTLALPYPDERLLDRARLDYRMEQLAVYEEKMEKLDAKKLTGLAKKGAKASKAIAAKMERIQKQMAEAAENDDREAMARLRREYGQVRNEQRTSFAKLVMGDDFDVRSLYGYGRGNGASAKRDPRWAGFSSQLMRASELPTPAPPGHFLREFGQSDREVIENASREASVPQALTLLNGVIYREVYRQNSPLSENVVRAQTPKDKVRVLFLSILNREPTAEESETCLVELKEALAQVAPQPKVPEHLKGEKRKKYLRYLEKKRQTQQTYGPVAKAYQGIAWALLNTRQFSFVQ
;
A
#
# COMPACT_ATOMS: atom_id res chain seq x y z
N MET A 1 43.62 -28.31 -18.76
CA MET A 1 43.52 -27.15 -19.66
C MET A 1 42.25 -27.33 -20.51
N LYS A 2 41.17 -26.65 -20.13
CA LYS A 2 40.05 -26.24 -20.97
C LYS A 2 39.27 -25.20 -20.17
N THR A 3 39.46 -23.99 -20.55
CA THR A 3 38.78 -22.79 -20.06
C THR A 3 37.34 -22.80 -20.51
N ASN A 4 36.38 -22.83 -19.57
CA ASN A 4 34.97 -22.57 -19.83
C ASN A 4 34.64 -21.12 -19.54
N THR A 5 34.56 -20.37 -20.59
CA THR A 5 34.01 -18.99 -20.59
C THR A 5 32.49 -19.03 -20.44
N PHE A 6 32.00 -18.57 -19.32
CA PHE A 6 30.57 -18.26 -19.16
C PHE A 6 30.22 -16.97 -19.94
N ARG A 7 29.41 -17.08 -20.96
CA ARG A 7 28.73 -15.95 -21.60
C ARG A 7 27.41 -15.68 -20.88
N PRO A 8 27.07 -14.45 -20.56
CA PRO A 8 25.73 -14.11 -20.06
C PRO A 8 24.71 -14.24 -21.21
N LEU A 9 23.65 -14.99 -20.99
CA LEU A 9 22.47 -15.03 -21.86
C LEU A 9 21.69 -13.72 -21.66
N VAL A 10 21.77 -12.86 -22.65
CA VAL A 10 20.80 -11.77 -22.83
C VAL A 10 19.55 -12.42 -23.44
N LEU A 11 18.52 -12.63 -22.64
CA LEU A 11 17.19 -12.97 -23.12
C LEU A 11 16.49 -11.68 -23.56
N SER A 12 16.44 -11.49 -24.86
CA SER A 12 15.64 -10.44 -25.50
C SER A 12 14.15 -10.69 -25.25
N ALA A 13 13.45 -9.68 -24.76
CA ALA A 13 11.99 -9.65 -24.58
C ALA A 13 11.24 -9.51 -25.93
N ALA A 14 11.43 -10.49 -26.83
CA ALA A 14 10.70 -10.52 -28.11
C ALA A 14 10.29 -11.96 -28.42
N GLY A 15 9.32 -12.52 -27.67
CA GLY A 15 8.89 -13.89 -27.92
C GLY A 15 7.69 -14.37 -27.10
N LEU A 16 6.76 -13.49 -26.72
CA LEU A 16 5.52 -13.87 -26.04
C LEU A 16 4.29 -13.16 -26.61
N LEU A 17 4.19 -13.20 -27.94
CA LEU A 17 2.98 -12.79 -28.66
C LEU A 17 2.74 -13.81 -29.77
N ALA A 18 2.15 -14.94 -29.45
CA ALA A 18 1.35 -15.77 -30.33
C ALA A 18 1.16 -17.17 -29.72
N VAL A 19 0.23 -17.34 -28.80
CA VAL A 19 -0.67 -18.53 -28.69
C VAL A 19 -1.80 -18.12 -27.73
N SER A 20 -2.84 -17.46 -28.25
CA SER A 20 -4.14 -17.42 -27.58
C SER A 20 -5.22 -17.09 -28.62
N THR A 21 -5.51 -18.09 -29.43
CA THR A 21 -6.78 -18.12 -30.17
C THR A 21 -7.30 -19.54 -30.09
N ALA A 22 -8.16 -19.80 -29.13
CA ALA A 22 -9.24 -20.77 -29.10
C ALA A 22 -9.55 -21.21 -27.66
N PHE A 23 -10.22 -20.35 -26.90
CA PHE A 23 -11.19 -20.78 -25.87
C PHE A 23 -12.02 -19.53 -25.54
N GLY A 24 -13.33 -19.73 -25.44
CA GLY A 24 -14.34 -18.68 -25.38
C GLY A 24 -14.07 -17.59 -24.34
N ASN A 25 -14.70 -16.44 -24.53
CA ASN A 25 -14.61 -15.21 -23.77
C ASN A 25 -14.33 -15.46 -22.28
N ALA A 26 -13.05 -15.60 -21.91
CA ALA A 26 -12.63 -15.50 -20.55
C ALA A 26 -12.77 -14.02 -20.17
N PHE A 27 -13.67 -13.73 -19.24
CA PHE A 27 -13.76 -12.45 -18.59
C PHE A 27 -12.39 -12.17 -17.98
N THR A 28 -11.63 -11.28 -18.58
CA THR A 28 -10.45 -10.70 -17.94
C THR A 28 -10.99 -9.62 -17.01
N ALA A 29 -10.68 -9.73 -15.72
CA ALA A 29 -10.89 -8.60 -14.81
C ALA A 29 -10.38 -7.33 -15.51
N PRO A 30 -11.07 -6.18 -15.38
CA PRO A 30 -10.68 -4.99 -16.12
C PRO A 30 -9.20 -4.75 -15.90
N ASP A 31 -8.47 -4.63 -17.00
CA ASP A 31 -7.06 -4.28 -16.95
C ASP A 31 -6.94 -3.01 -16.12
N GLY A 32 -6.04 -3.03 -15.13
CA GLY A 32 -5.76 -1.83 -14.34
C GLY A 32 -5.47 -0.66 -15.28
N PRO A 33 -5.36 0.57 -14.76
CA PRO A 33 -5.23 1.77 -15.59
C PRO A 33 -4.07 1.62 -16.57
N VAL A 34 -4.39 1.51 -17.86
CA VAL A 34 -3.38 1.36 -18.91
C VAL A 34 -2.87 2.74 -19.29
N ARG A 35 -1.55 2.94 -19.25
CA ARG A 35 -0.92 4.15 -19.76
C ARG A 35 -1.15 4.22 -21.28
N LYS A 36 -1.77 5.31 -21.75
CA LYS A 36 -2.11 5.48 -23.18
C LYS A 36 -0.88 5.59 -24.10
N GLU A 37 0.24 6.10 -23.57
CA GLU A 37 1.48 6.24 -24.30
C GLU A 37 2.69 5.89 -23.43
N VAL A 38 3.55 5.00 -23.90
CA VAL A 38 4.86 4.75 -23.28
C VAL A 38 5.81 5.82 -23.78
N LYS A 39 6.13 6.81 -22.94
CA LYS A 39 7.13 7.83 -23.30
C LYS A 39 8.52 7.21 -23.35
N GLU A 40 9.29 7.63 -24.34
CA GLU A 40 10.69 7.25 -24.48
C GLU A 40 11.49 7.69 -23.22
N VAL A 41 12.34 6.82 -22.71
CA VAL A 41 13.16 7.15 -21.53
C VAL A 41 14.10 8.29 -21.89
N ARG A 42 14.06 9.39 -21.16
CA ARG A 42 14.88 10.58 -21.42
C ARG A 42 16.37 10.23 -21.31
N PRO A 43 17.21 10.71 -22.25
CA PRO A 43 18.65 10.50 -22.19
C PRO A 43 19.24 11.06 -20.87
N LEU A 44 20.21 10.35 -20.27
CA LEU A 44 20.87 10.78 -19.01
C LEU A 44 21.44 12.21 -19.12
N LYS A 45 21.97 12.60 -20.30
CA LYS A 45 22.46 13.97 -20.53
C LYS A 45 21.38 15.04 -20.28
N ALA A 46 20.13 14.78 -20.63
CA ALA A 46 19.01 15.70 -20.39
C ALA A 46 18.65 15.76 -18.91
N VAL A 47 18.65 14.62 -18.22
CA VAL A 47 18.43 14.51 -16.77
C VAL A 47 19.49 15.31 -16.01
N LEU A 48 20.77 15.11 -16.33
CA LEU A 48 21.89 15.81 -15.71
C LEU A 48 21.89 17.32 -15.99
N LYS A 49 21.34 17.75 -17.16
CA LYS A 49 21.14 19.17 -17.44
C LYS A 49 20.13 19.80 -16.49
N ASP A 50 19.00 19.12 -16.25
CA ASP A 50 17.97 19.60 -15.33
C ASP A 50 18.46 19.58 -13.88
N ALA A 51 19.19 18.53 -13.44
CA ALA A 51 19.81 18.47 -12.12
C ALA A 51 20.82 19.62 -11.90
N LYS A 52 21.64 19.94 -12.90
CA LYS A 52 22.56 21.10 -12.85
C LYS A 52 21.85 22.45 -12.72
N ALA A 53 20.67 22.61 -13.31
CA ALA A 53 19.88 23.83 -13.13
C ALA A 53 19.41 23.98 -11.67
N ILE A 54 18.96 22.89 -11.04
CA ILE A 54 18.65 22.86 -9.60
C ILE A 54 19.89 23.15 -8.75
N ASP A 55 21.03 22.52 -9.05
CA ASP A 55 22.30 22.79 -8.38
C ASP A 55 22.69 24.27 -8.42
N ALA A 56 22.49 24.94 -9.56
CA ALA A 56 22.78 26.36 -9.72
C ALA A 56 21.89 27.24 -8.83
N ILE A 57 20.60 26.91 -8.69
CA ILE A 57 19.66 27.60 -7.80
C ILE A 57 20.09 27.40 -6.33
N LEU A 58 20.44 26.17 -5.94
CA LEU A 58 20.92 25.89 -4.58
C LEU A 58 22.23 26.63 -4.28
N GLN A 59 23.17 26.71 -5.24
CA GLN A 59 24.44 27.47 -5.06
C GLN A 59 24.18 28.96 -4.81
N LYS A 60 23.21 29.58 -5.50
CA LYS A 60 22.82 30.96 -5.22
C LYS A 60 22.23 31.11 -3.81
N ALA A 61 21.39 30.15 -3.40
CA ALA A 61 20.82 30.16 -2.06
C ALA A 61 21.89 30.01 -0.98
N TYR A 62 22.87 29.11 -1.17
CA TYR A 62 24.00 28.96 -0.24
C TYR A 62 24.79 30.24 -0.08
N ALA A 63 25.11 30.93 -1.19
CA ALA A 63 25.83 32.20 -1.13
C ALA A 63 24.97 33.29 -0.46
N LYS A 64 23.68 33.36 -0.72
CA LYS A 64 22.76 34.34 -0.15
C LYS A 64 22.58 34.18 1.36
N HIS A 65 22.49 32.94 1.82
CA HIS A 65 22.17 32.62 3.22
C HIS A 65 23.43 32.17 4.04
N GLU A 66 24.60 32.33 3.47
CA GLU A 66 25.90 31.95 4.11
C GLU A 66 25.95 30.47 4.56
N VAL A 67 25.31 29.57 3.80
CA VAL A 67 25.24 28.15 4.09
C VAL A 67 26.45 27.45 3.45
N THR A 68 27.20 26.70 4.25
CA THR A 68 28.24 25.82 3.71
C THR A 68 27.65 24.44 3.36
N PRO A 69 27.65 24.03 2.09
CA PRO A 69 27.19 22.69 1.73
C PRO A 69 28.04 21.61 2.38
N LEU A 70 27.42 20.53 2.85
CA LEU A 70 28.12 19.40 3.45
C LEU A 70 29.03 18.69 2.45
N PRO A 71 30.08 17.97 2.92
CA PRO A 71 30.97 17.20 2.07
C PRO A 71 30.19 16.16 1.22
N ALA A 72 30.85 15.63 0.19
CA ALA A 72 30.34 14.49 -0.53
C ALA A 72 30.34 13.25 0.39
N ALA A 73 29.24 12.49 0.37
CA ALA A 73 29.16 11.23 1.07
C ALA A 73 30.02 10.16 0.40
N ASP A 74 30.48 9.18 1.15
CA ASP A 74 31.23 8.05 0.62
C ASP A 74 30.31 7.05 -0.13
N ASP A 75 30.90 6.15 -0.88
CA ASP A 75 30.19 5.16 -1.70
C ASP A 75 29.30 4.24 -0.87
N ALA A 76 29.70 3.87 0.34
CA ALA A 76 28.92 3.02 1.23
C ALA A 76 27.64 3.73 1.70
N THR A 77 27.75 4.99 2.03
CA THR A 77 26.60 5.86 2.37
C THR A 77 25.70 6.05 1.15
N LEU A 78 26.27 6.30 -0.04
CA LEU A 78 25.50 6.54 -1.26
C LEU A 78 24.71 5.32 -1.70
N VAL A 79 25.30 4.12 -1.71
CA VAL A 79 24.57 2.91 -2.10
C VAL A 79 23.42 2.62 -1.13
N ARG A 80 23.67 2.72 0.17
CA ARG A 80 22.64 2.52 1.20
C ARG A 80 21.50 3.53 1.06
N ARG A 81 21.84 4.82 0.91
CA ARG A 81 20.86 5.90 0.72
C ARG A 81 20.01 5.68 -0.53
N ALA A 82 20.63 5.37 -1.66
CA ALA A 82 19.93 5.14 -2.91
C ALA A 82 18.93 3.99 -2.78
N TYR A 83 19.33 2.85 -2.21
CA TYR A 83 18.41 1.73 -1.99
C TYR A 83 17.28 2.08 -1.01
N LEU A 84 17.56 2.74 0.10
CA LEU A 84 16.53 3.15 1.05
C LEU A 84 15.56 4.18 0.45
N ALA A 85 16.05 5.16 -0.30
CA ALA A 85 15.24 6.22 -0.86
C ALA A 85 14.39 5.73 -2.07
N ILE A 86 14.96 4.89 -2.93
CA ILE A 86 14.33 4.48 -4.20
C ILE A 86 13.65 3.11 -4.06
N ALA A 87 14.34 2.12 -3.49
CA ALA A 87 13.85 0.75 -3.34
C ALA A 87 13.13 0.48 -2.00
N GLY A 88 13.24 1.40 -1.02
CA GLY A 88 12.58 1.27 0.28
C GLY A 88 13.13 0.16 1.18
N ARG A 89 14.36 -0.31 0.92
CA ARG A 89 15.08 -1.34 1.68
C ARG A 89 16.58 -1.11 1.62
N ILE A 90 17.33 -1.76 2.48
CA ILE A 90 18.81 -1.78 2.33
C ILE A 90 19.19 -2.62 1.10
N PRO A 91 20.37 -2.36 0.47
CA PRO A 91 20.91 -3.28 -0.53
C PRO A 91 21.27 -4.64 0.10
N SER A 92 21.19 -5.72 -0.67
CA SER A 92 21.74 -7.02 -0.30
C SER A 92 23.27 -6.97 -0.23
N TYR A 93 23.87 -8.03 0.27
CA TYR A 93 25.34 -8.18 0.27
C TYR A 93 25.93 -8.05 -1.14
N GLU A 94 25.31 -8.74 -2.10
CA GLU A 94 25.74 -8.76 -3.50
C GLU A 94 25.56 -7.40 -4.17
N GLU A 95 24.43 -6.72 -3.93
CA GLU A 95 24.15 -5.38 -4.43
C GLU A 95 25.14 -4.35 -3.86
N THR A 96 25.47 -4.47 -2.56
CA THR A 96 26.46 -3.61 -1.90
C THR A 96 27.84 -3.78 -2.55
N LEU A 97 28.31 -5.03 -2.71
CA LEU A 97 29.61 -5.31 -3.32
C LEU A 97 29.67 -4.81 -4.77
N ALA A 98 28.65 -5.11 -5.57
CA ALA A 98 28.60 -4.70 -6.97
C ALA A 98 28.74 -3.18 -7.14
N TYR A 99 28.19 -2.39 -6.21
CA TYR A 99 28.37 -0.93 -6.24
C TYR A 99 29.74 -0.48 -5.76
N LEU A 100 30.24 -1.05 -4.64
CA LEU A 100 31.53 -0.65 -4.05
C LEU A 100 32.72 -1.03 -4.92
N GLU A 101 32.63 -2.14 -5.65
CA GLU A 101 33.66 -2.64 -6.57
C GLU A 101 33.59 -1.98 -7.96
N ASN A 102 32.62 -1.12 -8.23
CA ASN A 102 32.48 -0.42 -9.49
C ASN A 102 33.23 0.92 -9.45
N ASP A 103 34.23 1.09 -10.32
CA ASP A 103 35.04 2.30 -10.41
C ASP A 103 34.48 3.38 -11.38
N ASP A 104 33.30 3.13 -12.00
CA ASP A 104 32.70 4.10 -12.92
C ASP A 104 32.24 5.35 -12.17
N SER A 105 32.71 6.51 -12.60
CA SER A 105 32.32 7.82 -12.04
C SER A 105 30.83 8.13 -12.16
N ALA A 106 30.12 7.49 -13.10
CA ALA A 106 28.68 7.63 -13.30
C ALA A 106 27.85 6.53 -12.55
N LYS A 107 28.49 5.70 -11.72
CA LYS A 107 27.85 4.55 -11.05
C LYS A 107 26.61 4.91 -10.23
N LEU A 108 26.57 6.09 -9.61
CA LEU A 108 25.39 6.53 -8.87
C LEU A 108 24.20 6.79 -9.80
N SER A 109 24.42 7.49 -10.92
CA SER A 109 23.36 7.73 -11.91
C SER A 109 22.86 6.43 -12.53
N ALA A 110 23.77 5.49 -12.81
CA ALA A 110 23.43 4.15 -13.29
C ALA A 110 22.62 3.34 -12.27
N LEU A 111 23.00 3.42 -10.98
CA LEU A 111 22.24 2.80 -9.89
C LEU A 111 20.85 3.41 -9.75
N VAL A 112 20.72 4.72 -9.82
CA VAL A 112 19.41 5.43 -9.79
C VAL A 112 18.52 4.92 -10.91
N ASP A 113 19.03 4.84 -12.13
CA ASP A 113 18.29 4.36 -13.29
C ASP A 113 17.84 2.90 -13.11
N HIS A 114 18.74 2.03 -12.64
CA HIS A 114 18.43 0.63 -12.35
C HIS A 114 17.35 0.48 -11.27
N LEU A 115 17.47 1.21 -10.16
CA LEU A 115 16.52 1.12 -9.06
C LEU A 115 15.14 1.68 -9.43
N LEU A 116 15.08 2.80 -10.15
CA LEU A 116 13.81 3.38 -10.61
C LEU A 116 13.05 2.46 -11.57
N ASP A 117 13.75 1.55 -12.27
CA ASP A 117 13.12 0.56 -13.16
C ASP A 117 12.91 -0.82 -12.53
N SER A 118 13.06 -0.92 -11.22
CA SER A 118 12.94 -2.17 -10.47
C SER A 118 11.58 -2.35 -9.80
N PRO A 119 11.12 -3.60 -9.54
CA PRO A 119 9.95 -3.87 -8.72
C PRO A 119 10.08 -3.34 -7.28
N ALA A 120 11.31 -3.13 -6.80
CA ALA A 120 11.56 -2.55 -5.49
C ALA A 120 11.11 -1.08 -5.41
N HIS A 121 11.32 -0.30 -6.48
CA HIS A 121 10.79 1.05 -6.60
C HIS A 121 9.26 1.08 -6.57
N ASP A 122 8.61 0.16 -7.28
CA ASP A 122 7.15 0.06 -7.28
C ASP A 122 6.61 -0.20 -5.87
N SER A 123 7.28 -1.12 -5.13
CA SER A 123 6.96 -1.41 -3.73
C SER A 123 7.10 -0.19 -2.81
N ALA A 124 8.23 0.52 -2.90
CA ALA A 124 8.48 1.72 -2.10
C ALA A 124 7.51 2.87 -2.45
N THR A 125 7.22 3.05 -3.72
CA THR A 125 6.31 4.09 -4.20
C THR A 125 4.87 3.77 -3.82
N PHE A 126 4.45 2.51 -3.90
CA PHE A 126 3.13 2.09 -3.42
C PHE A 126 2.95 2.38 -1.92
N ASN A 127 3.95 2.11 -1.06
CA ASN A 127 3.86 2.39 0.37
C ASN A 127 3.64 3.89 0.65
N TRP A 128 4.31 4.76 -0.10
CA TRP A 128 4.10 6.21 -0.01
C TRP A 128 2.71 6.63 -0.49
N TRP A 129 2.24 6.12 -1.64
CA TRP A 129 0.89 6.39 -2.13
C TRP A 129 -0.19 5.84 -1.20
N ALA A 130 0.07 4.69 -0.56
CA ALA A 130 -0.85 4.10 0.39
C ALA A 130 -1.10 5.01 1.61
N ASP A 131 -0.09 5.76 2.04
CA ASP A 131 -0.24 6.75 3.11
C ASP A 131 -0.96 8.01 2.61
N LEU A 132 -0.51 8.55 1.49
CA LEU A 132 -1.09 9.74 0.87
C LEU A 132 -2.58 9.56 0.53
N LEU A 133 -2.96 8.45 -0.09
CA LEU A 133 -4.33 8.13 -0.53
C LEU A 133 -5.14 7.37 0.53
N ARG A 134 -4.63 7.19 1.73
CA ARG A 134 -5.27 6.50 2.85
C ARG A 134 -5.78 5.11 2.49
N LEU A 135 -4.98 4.31 1.75
CA LEU A 135 -5.38 3.01 1.25
C LEU A 135 -5.68 2.02 2.38
N GLN A 136 -6.83 1.39 2.32
CA GLN A 136 -7.22 0.34 3.25
C GLN A 136 -7.68 -0.90 2.50
N THR A 137 -7.02 -2.04 2.74
CA THR A 137 -7.45 -3.35 2.23
C THR A 137 -8.88 -3.69 2.67
N ARG A 138 -9.26 -3.22 3.87
CA ARG A 138 -10.59 -3.43 4.46
C ARG A 138 -11.30 -2.10 4.65
N GLN A 139 -12.09 -1.71 3.68
CA GLN A 139 -12.92 -0.49 3.76
C GLN A 139 -14.27 -0.75 4.42
N ARG A 140 -14.85 0.29 5.05
CA ARG A 140 -16.25 0.27 5.50
C ARG A 140 -17.16 0.04 4.28
N GLY A 141 -18.30 -0.63 4.47
CA GLY A 141 -19.25 -0.86 3.37
C GLY A 141 -18.71 -1.74 2.24
N GLY A 142 -17.66 -1.30 1.55
CA GLY A 142 -17.03 -1.99 0.42
C GLY A 142 -16.29 -3.28 0.75
N ASN A 143 -16.03 -3.58 2.02
CA ASN A 143 -15.31 -4.79 2.42
C ASN A 143 -15.97 -6.10 1.94
N GLN A 144 -17.28 -6.13 1.86
CA GLN A 144 -18.02 -7.34 1.43
C GLN A 144 -17.80 -7.68 -0.05
N VAL A 145 -17.53 -6.68 -0.87
CA VAL A 145 -17.28 -6.82 -2.32
C VAL A 145 -15.80 -6.71 -2.68
N GLY A 146 -14.90 -6.61 -1.69
CA GLY A 146 -13.46 -6.50 -1.94
C GLY A 146 -13.01 -5.15 -2.50
N ALA A 147 -13.79 -4.09 -2.33
CA ALA A 147 -13.47 -2.78 -2.88
C ALA A 147 -12.13 -2.23 -2.42
N GLY A 148 -11.76 -2.41 -1.14
CA GLY A 148 -10.45 -2.01 -0.64
C GLY A 148 -9.30 -2.78 -1.28
N GLU A 149 -9.46 -4.09 -1.48
CA GLU A 149 -8.47 -4.90 -2.20
C GLU A 149 -8.36 -4.46 -3.66
N ALA A 150 -9.50 -4.22 -4.35
CA ALA A 150 -9.51 -3.73 -5.73
C ALA A 150 -8.81 -2.37 -5.86
N TYR A 151 -9.08 -1.44 -4.94
CA TYR A 151 -8.43 -0.13 -4.92
C TYR A 151 -6.92 -0.21 -4.67
N VAL A 152 -6.49 -1.05 -3.73
CA VAL A 152 -5.06 -1.31 -3.48
C VAL A 152 -4.38 -1.82 -4.75
N HIS A 153 -4.99 -2.76 -5.48
CA HIS A 153 -4.42 -3.28 -6.72
C HIS A 153 -4.44 -2.25 -7.85
N TRP A 154 -5.51 -1.45 -7.96
CA TRP A 154 -5.55 -0.35 -8.92
C TRP A 154 -4.39 0.63 -8.73
N VAL A 155 -4.10 1.02 -7.47
CA VAL A 155 -2.97 1.91 -7.16
C VAL A 155 -1.62 1.23 -7.44
N LYS A 156 -1.46 -0.07 -7.12
CA LYS A 156 -0.26 -0.83 -7.49
C LYS A 156 -0.03 -0.86 -9.01
N ASP A 157 -1.10 -1.04 -9.77
CA ASP A 157 -1.03 -1.07 -11.22
C ASP A 157 -0.70 0.33 -11.79
N ALA A 158 -1.28 1.41 -11.22
CA ALA A 158 -0.96 2.79 -11.57
C ALA A 158 0.52 3.13 -11.34
N VAL A 159 1.09 2.70 -10.20
CA VAL A 159 2.51 2.86 -9.87
C VAL A 159 3.38 2.05 -10.85
N ARG A 160 3.08 0.77 -11.06
CA ARG A 160 3.84 -0.13 -11.94
C ARG A 160 3.88 0.37 -13.37
N GLN A 161 2.77 0.92 -13.85
CA GLN A 161 2.67 1.52 -15.20
C GLN A 161 3.20 2.95 -15.25
N ASN A 162 3.66 3.50 -14.13
CA ASN A 162 4.12 4.88 -14.02
C ASN A 162 3.11 5.87 -14.63
N LEU A 163 1.84 5.76 -14.17
CA LEU A 163 0.78 6.65 -14.64
C LEU A 163 1.13 8.10 -14.26
N PRO A 164 0.95 9.10 -15.15
CA PRO A 164 1.12 10.50 -14.80
C PRO A 164 0.24 10.88 -13.59
N PHE A 165 0.78 11.67 -12.68
CA PHE A 165 0.09 11.96 -11.42
C PHE A 165 -1.23 12.73 -11.60
N ASP A 166 -1.30 13.62 -12.58
CA ASP A 166 -2.53 14.32 -12.98
C ASP A 166 -3.59 13.35 -13.50
N GLU A 167 -3.18 12.35 -14.28
CA GLU A 167 -4.08 11.31 -14.77
C GLU A 167 -4.58 10.41 -13.63
N VAL A 168 -3.72 10.10 -12.65
CA VAL A 168 -4.14 9.36 -11.43
C VAL A 168 -5.19 10.16 -10.68
N ALA A 169 -4.95 11.45 -10.41
CA ALA A 169 -5.91 12.30 -9.72
C ALA A 169 -7.24 12.38 -10.48
N ARG A 170 -7.17 12.55 -11.79
CA ARG A 170 -8.34 12.62 -12.67
C ARG A 170 -9.17 11.34 -12.61
N ARG A 171 -8.55 10.17 -12.77
CA ARG A 171 -9.24 8.88 -12.71
C ARG A 171 -9.84 8.56 -11.34
N LEU A 172 -9.19 8.96 -10.26
CA LEU A 172 -9.75 8.76 -8.91
C LEU A 172 -11.00 9.62 -8.70
N ILE A 173 -10.97 10.88 -9.14
CA ILE A 173 -12.09 11.82 -8.99
C ILE A 173 -13.25 11.43 -9.91
N THR A 174 -12.98 10.97 -11.12
CA THR A 174 -14.02 10.61 -12.10
C THR A 174 -14.45 9.15 -12.04
N ALA A 175 -13.97 8.37 -11.07
CA ALA A 175 -14.29 6.96 -10.93
C ALA A 175 -15.80 6.72 -10.77
N GLU A 176 -16.33 5.76 -11.54
CA GLU A 176 -17.76 5.36 -11.56
C GLU A 176 -17.88 3.85 -11.75
N GLY A 177 -19.03 3.28 -11.38
CA GLY A 177 -19.32 1.87 -11.53
C GLY A 177 -18.99 1.03 -10.30
N TYR A 178 -18.69 -0.23 -10.53
CA TYR A 178 -18.42 -1.22 -9.50
C TYR A 178 -16.91 -1.50 -9.34
N PRO A 179 -16.47 -2.03 -8.17
CA PRO A 179 -15.05 -2.37 -7.95
C PRO A 179 -14.49 -3.44 -8.90
N TRP A 180 -15.33 -4.25 -9.53
CA TRP A 180 -14.91 -5.23 -10.55
C TRP A 180 -14.86 -4.65 -11.97
N GLU A 181 -15.41 -3.47 -12.19
CA GLU A 181 -15.30 -2.71 -13.42
C GLU A 181 -14.10 -1.76 -13.37
N ASP A 182 -13.98 -0.99 -12.27
CA ASP A 182 -12.85 -0.10 -12.02
C ASP A 182 -12.51 -0.06 -10.51
N GLY A 183 -11.31 -0.48 -10.16
CA GLY A 183 -10.82 -0.43 -8.79
C GLY A 183 -10.69 0.98 -8.21
N ALA A 184 -10.62 2.03 -9.07
CA ALA A 184 -10.55 3.43 -8.66
C ALA A 184 -11.78 3.89 -7.84
N VAL A 185 -12.94 3.26 -8.01
CA VAL A 185 -14.15 3.55 -7.21
C VAL A 185 -13.93 3.37 -5.70
N GLY A 186 -12.92 2.59 -5.32
CA GLY A 186 -12.49 2.45 -3.94
C GLY A 186 -12.10 3.76 -3.27
N TYR A 187 -11.75 4.80 -4.05
CA TYR A 187 -11.50 6.15 -3.58
C TYR A 187 -12.74 6.77 -2.89
N TYR A 188 -13.92 6.66 -3.49
CA TYR A 188 -15.17 7.09 -2.88
C TYR A 188 -15.64 6.13 -1.78
N LEU A 189 -15.44 4.83 -1.97
CA LEU A 189 -15.84 3.82 -1.00
C LEU A 189 -14.98 3.85 0.28
N ARG A 190 -13.80 4.45 0.23
CA ARG A 190 -12.97 4.74 1.42
C ARG A 190 -13.71 5.63 2.41
N ASP A 191 -14.42 6.63 1.92
CA ASP A 191 -15.18 7.61 2.69
C ASP A 191 -16.70 7.36 2.58
N ALA A 192 -17.12 6.10 2.48
CA ALA A 192 -18.51 5.71 2.29
C ALA A 192 -19.44 6.33 3.35
N GLY A 193 -20.49 7.03 2.90
CA GLY A 193 -21.41 7.79 3.74
C GLY A 193 -20.92 9.17 4.15
N MET A 194 -19.69 9.58 3.77
CA MET A 194 -19.05 10.84 4.17
C MET A 194 -18.57 11.64 2.95
N PRO A 195 -19.45 12.07 2.04
CA PRO A 195 -19.05 12.76 0.80
C PRO A 195 -18.37 14.11 1.05
N LEU A 196 -18.67 14.79 2.14
CA LEU A 196 -18.04 16.06 2.52
C LEU A 196 -16.58 15.82 2.98
N ASP A 197 -16.34 14.77 3.77
CA ASP A 197 -14.97 14.41 4.18
C ASP A 197 -14.12 13.94 2.98
N ASN A 198 -14.73 13.25 1.99
CA ASN A 198 -14.04 12.88 0.76
C ASN A 198 -13.52 14.12 0.02
N MET A 199 -14.34 15.18 -0.11
CA MET A 199 -13.88 16.44 -0.72
C MET A 199 -12.74 17.07 0.08
N SER A 200 -12.85 17.17 1.43
CA SER A 200 -11.79 17.72 2.28
C SER A 200 -10.47 16.96 2.12
N ASN A 201 -10.53 15.63 2.11
CA ASN A 201 -9.36 14.80 1.89
C ASN A 201 -8.78 14.99 0.48
N THR A 202 -9.63 15.16 -0.53
CA THR A 202 -9.22 15.44 -1.91
C THR A 202 -8.45 16.74 -2.02
N THR A 203 -8.94 17.82 -1.41
CA THR A 203 -8.25 19.13 -1.41
C THR A 203 -6.93 19.07 -0.62
N GLN A 204 -6.87 18.37 0.48
CA GLN A 204 -5.64 18.19 1.25
C GLN A 204 -4.59 17.35 0.50
N VAL A 205 -5.02 16.25 -0.15
CA VAL A 205 -4.11 15.38 -0.92
C VAL A 205 -3.56 16.10 -2.13
N PHE A 206 -4.42 16.69 -2.96
CA PHE A 206 -4.03 17.18 -4.28
C PHE A 206 -3.69 18.66 -4.31
N LEU A 207 -4.28 19.47 -3.42
CA LEU A 207 -4.10 20.92 -3.40
C LEU A 207 -3.40 21.45 -2.14
N GLY A 208 -2.99 20.54 -1.22
CA GLY A 208 -2.37 20.95 0.05
C GLY A 208 -3.23 21.96 0.81
N THR A 209 -4.55 21.76 0.82
CA THR A 209 -5.50 22.71 1.38
C THR A 209 -6.36 22.03 2.44
N GLN A 210 -6.17 22.40 3.69
CA GLN A 210 -6.94 21.88 4.81
C GLN A 210 -8.22 22.70 5.00
N MET A 211 -9.36 22.13 4.64
CA MET A 211 -10.67 22.79 4.71
C MET A 211 -11.65 22.15 5.70
N VAL A 212 -11.26 21.11 6.40
CA VAL A 212 -12.19 20.31 7.22
C VAL A 212 -12.95 21.15 8.25
N CYS A 213 -12.32 22.16 8.86
CA CYS A 213 -12.99 23.07 9.81
C CYS A 213 -14.11 23.87 9.15
N ALA A 214 -13.96 24.21 7.87
CA ALA A 214 -14.95 24.99 7.11
C ALA A 214 -16.24 24.20 6.82
N GLN A 215 -16.29 22.90 7.13
CA GLN A 215 -17.53 22.11 7.07
C GLN A 215 -18.60 22.61 8.04
N CYS A 216 -18.20 23.06 9.24
CA CYS A 216 -19.13 23.45 10.30
C CYS A 216 -19.22 24.97 10.53
N HIS A 217 -18.13 25.71 10.28
CA HIS A 217 -18.03 27.16 10.46
C HIS A 217 -16.89 27.71 9.59
N ASN A 218 -16.80 29.03 9.40
CA ASN A 218 -15.66 29.64 8.73
C ASN A 218 -14.35 29.19 9.40
N HIS A 219 -13.32 28.90 8.60
CA HIS A 219 -12.07 28.38 9.14
C HIS A 219 -11.44 29.34 10.15
N PRO A 220 -11.07 28.90 11.37
CA PRO A 220 -10.65 29.81 12.44
C PRO A 220 -9.25 30.40 12.24
N PHE A 221 -8.41 29.78 11.40
CA PHE A 221 -7.00 30.13 11.20
C PHE A 221 -6.60 30.33 9.73
N ASP A 222 -7.56 30.23 8.80
CA ASP A 222 -7.35 30.45 7.38
C ASP A 222 -8.58 31.14 6.77
N LYS A 223 -8.47 31.61 5.54
CA LYS A 223 -9.49 32.40 4.83
C LYS A 223 -10.76 31.62 4.44
N TRP A 224 -10.74 30.29 4.49
CA TRP A 224 -11.80 29.44 3.96
C TRP A 224 -13.11 29.62 4.71
N THR A 225 -14.14 30.05 3.98
CA THR A 225 -15.51 30.17 4.51
C THR A 225 -16.27 28.85 4.40
N GLN A 226 -17.30 28.69 5.23
CA GLN A 226 -18.23 27.58 5.11
C GLN A 226 -18.89 27.54 3.73
N MET A 227 -19.21 28.69 3.17
CA MET A 227 -19.77 28.79 1.82
C MET A 227 -18.83 28.24 0.75
N GLU A 228 -17.54 28.60 0.78
CA GLU A 228 -16.53 28.08 -0.16
C GLU A 228 -16.37 26.58 -0.03
N TYR A 229 -16.38 26.05 1.18
CA TYR A 229 -16.37 24.61 1.44
C TYR A 229 -17.55 23.90 0.76
N TYR A 230 -18.77 24.43 0.94
CA TYR A 230 -19.97 23.84 0.34
C TYR A 230 -20.00 23.96 -1.19
N LYS A 231 -19.49 25.07 -1.74
CA LYS A 231 -19.32 25.22 -3.19
C LYS A 231 -18.39 24.16 -3.77
N MET A 232 -17.25 23.91 -3.12
CA MET A 232 -16.32 22.86 -3.52
C MET A 232 -16.95 21.47 -3.39
N ALA A 233 -17.60 21.18 -2.27
CA ALA A 233 -18.24 19.89 -2.02
C ALA A 233 -19.38 19.61 -3.00
N ALA A 234 -20.03 20.63 -3.55
CA ALA A 234 -21.12 20.48 -4.50
C ALA A 234 -20.69 19.80 -5.81
N TYR A 235 -19.40 19.85 -6.19
CA TYR A 235 -18.89 19.14 -7.38
C TYR A 235 -19.07 17.63 -7.28
N THR A 236 -18.74 17.04 -6.13
CA THR A 236 -18.72 15.59 -5.93
C THR A 236 -19.84 15.06 -5.06
N TYR A 237 -20.69 15.93 -4.51
CA TYR A 237 -21.80 15.51 -3.63
C TYR A 237 -22.84 14.60 -4.31
N GLY A 238 -22.94 14.70 -5.63
CA GLY A 238 -23.73 13.82 -6.47
C GLY A 238 -23.22 12.38 -6.53
N VAL A 239 -21.93 12.15 -6.26
CA VAL A 239 -21.35 10.80 -6.25
C VAL A 239 -21.80 10.06 -4.99
N ARG A 240 -22.40 8.91 -5.15
CA ARG A 240 -22.87 8.04 -4.07
C ARG A 240 -22.01 6.81 -3.97
N ASP A 241 -21.83 6.33 -2.76
CA ASP A 241 -21.15 5.08 -2.42
C ASP A 241 -21.99 3.81 -2.68
N ARG A 242 -23.17 3.98 -3.27
CA ARG A 242 -24.09 2.91 -3.57
C ARG A 242 -24.69 3.09 -4.96
N VAL A 243 -24.48 2.11 -5.80
CA VAL A 243 -25.03 2.08 -7.15
C VAL A 243 -26.55 1.93 -7.10
N ASN A 244 -27.23 2.82 -7.81
CA ASN A 244 -28.67 2.77 -7.97
C ASN A 244 -29.05 1.75 -9.06
N ASN A 245 -28.79 0.48 -8.80
CA ASN A 245 -28.96 -0.61 -9.75
C ASN A 245 -30.39 -0.63 -10.34
N PRO A 246 -30.54 -0.66 -11.68
CA PRO A 246 -31.83 -0.68 -12.34
C PRO A 246 -32.75 -1.83 -11.86
N LYS A 247 -32.20 -3.00 -11.57
CA LYS A 247 -32.96 -4.15 -11.06
C LYS A 247 -33.46 -3.94 -9.64
N GLN A 248 -32.73 -3.22 -8.83
CA GLN A 248 -33.20 -2.82 -7.49
C GLN A 248 -34.42 -1.87 -7.61
N ARG A 249 -34.37 -0.91 -8.54
CA ARG A 249 -35.51 -0.02 -8.83
C ARG A 249 -36.70 -0.79 -9.35
N GLU A 250 -36.51 -1.69 -10.32
CA GLU A 250 -37.55 -2.54 -10.88
C GLU A 250 -38.23 -3.38 -9.78
N LEU A 251 -37.47 -4.02 -8.92
CA LEU A 251 -37.97 -4.76 -7.77
C LEU A 251 -38.72 -3.86 -6.78
N GLN A 252 -38.22 -2.68 -6.47
CA GLN A 252 -38.92 -1.74 -5.60
C GLN A 252 -40.26 -1.31 -6.23
N GLN A 253 -40.27 -0.98 -7.51
CA GLN A 253 -41.50 -0.64 -8.23
C GLN A 253 -42.54 -1.77 -8.22
N ALA A 254 -42.08 -3.00 -8.48
CA ALA A 254 -42.98 -4.20 -8.42
C ALA A 254 -43.53 -4.42 -7.01
N PHE A 255 -42.71 -4.11 -5.98
CA PHE A 255 -43.10 -4.18 -4.57
C PHE A 255 -44.17 -3.15 -4.22
N TYR A 256 -43.90 -1.88 -4.57
CA TYR A 256 -44.81 -0.78 -4.27
C TYR A 256 -46.01 -0.68 -5.22
N ALA A 257 -45.99 -1.41 -6.34
CA ALA A 257 -47.15 -1.51 -7.21
C ALA A 257 -48.39 -2.02 -6.44
N LYS A 258 -48.18 -2.91 -5.46
CA LYS A 258 -49.25 -3.41 -4.58
C LYS A 258 -49.79 -2.36 -3.59
N THR A 259 -49.11 -1.25 -3.44
CA THR A 259 -49.55 -0.13 -2.58
C THR A 259 -50.22 0.98 -3.37
N ARG A 260 -50.28 0.88 -4.71
CA ARG A 260 -50.95 1.87 -5.55
C ARG A 260 -52.47 1.77 -5.29
N GLY A 261 -53.11 2.90 -5.09
CA GLY A 261 -54.55 2.97 -4.82
C GLY A 261 -54.97 2.72 -3.36
N LEU A 262 -54.03 2.34 -2.48
CA LEU A 262 -54.33 2.17 -1.05
C LEU A 262 -54.33 3.52 -0.31
N SER A 263 -55.20 3.67 0.68
CA SER A 263 -55.17 4.78 1.65
C SER A 263 -53.84 4.80 2.43
N ARG A 264 -53.56 5.92 3.09
CA ARG A 264 -52.33 6.08 3.93
C ARG A 264 -52.28 5.03 5.02
N GLU A 265 -53.38 4.69 5.64
CA GLU A 265 -53.49 3.69 6.72
C GLU A 265 -53.26 2.27 6.21
N GLU A 266 -53.93 1.88 5.12
CA GLU A 266 -53.77 0.56 4.48
C GLU A 266 -52.35 0.36 3.99
N ARG A 267 -51.73 1.38 3.39
CA ARG A 267 -50.33 1.36 2.98
C ARG A 267 -49.39 1.18 4.18
N ALA A 268 -49.64 1.90 5.28
CA ALA A 268 -48.87 1.75 6.51
C ALA A 268 -49.01 0.36 7.11
N LYS A 269 -50.25 -0.20 7.12
CA LYS A 269 -50.53 -1.58 7.59
C LYS A 269 -49.80 -2.61 6.74
N LEU A 270 -49.90 -2.50 5.41
CA LEU A 270 -49.23 -3.42 4.48
C LEU A 270 -47.70 -3.36 4.63
N THR A 271 -47.11 -2.15 4.62
CA THR A 271 -45.66 -1.98 4.70
C THR A 271 -45.08 -2.39 6.04
N ARG A 272 -45.86 -2.34 7.13
CA ARG A 272 -45.52 -2.85 8.47
C ARG A 272 -45.79 -4.35 8.62
N SER A 273 -46.50 -4.98 7.70
CA SER A 273 -46.76 -6.41 7.78
C SER A 273 -45.45 -7.21 7.81
N ARG A 274 -45.44 -8.29 8.59
CA ARG A 274 -44.31 -9.20 8.72
C ARG A 274 -43.86 -9.76 7.38
N GLU A 275 -44.81 -10.09 6.53
CA GLU A 275 -44.53 -10.63 5.19
C GLU A 275 -43.85 -9.62 4.28
N PHE A 276 -44.34 -8.36 4.27
CA PHE A 276 -43.71 -7.28 3.48
C PHE A 276 -42.30 -6.99 3.95
N GLN A 277 -42.08 -6.93 5.25
CA GLN A 277 -40.73 -6.69 5.82
C GLN A 277 -39.76 -7.85 5.52
N GLN A 278 -40.20 -9.10 5.62
CA GLN A 278 -39.39 -10.26 5.26
C GLN A 278 -39.00 -10.25 3.79
N LEU A 279 -39.95 -9.93 2.91
CA LEU A 279 -39.68 -9.87 1.49
C LEU A 279 -38.73 -8.72 1.11
N ARG A 280 -38.90 -7.56 1.74
CA ARG A 280 -37.99 -6.43 1.60
C ARG A 280 -36.56 -6.78 2.04
N ARG A 281 -36.41 -7.47 3.17
CA ARG A 281 -35.10 -7.96 3.63
C ARG A 281 -34.51 -8.97 2.64
N ALA A 282 -35.28 -9.91 2.17
CA ALA A 282 -34.84 -10.91 1.19
C ALA A 282 -34.33 -10.26 -0.10
N THR A 283 -35.03 -9.24 -0.61
CA THR A 283 -34.62 -8.47 -1.78
C THR A 283 -33.30 -7.73 -1.49
N GLY A 284 -33.17 -7.09 -0.32
CA GLY A 284 -31.94 -6.41 0.10
C GLY A 284 -30.74 -7.37 0.16
N GLU A 285 -30.92 -8.59 0.68
CA GLU A 285 -29.85 -9.59 0.74
C GLU A 285 -29.44 -10.10 -0.65
N MET A 286 -30.39 -10.24 -1.59
CA MET A 286 -30.07 -10.59 -2.98
C MET A 286 -29.28 -9.48 -3.69
N MET A 287 -29.60 -8.22 -3.42
CA MET A 287 -28.92 -7.07 -4.02
C MET A 287 -27.60 -6.72 -3.33
N ARG A 288 -27.31 -7.30 -2.16
CA ARG A 288 -26.15 -6.96 -1.34
C ARG A 288 -24.82 -7.04 -2.09
N PRO A 289 -24.50 -8.05 -2.93
CA PRO A 289 -23.27 -8.08 -3.70
C PRO A 289 -23.14 -6.90 -4.68
N LEU A 290 -24.25 -6.35 -5.16
CA LEU A 290 -24.34 -5.26 -6.14
C LEU A 290 -24.64 -3.90 -5.49
N GLN A 291 -24.36 -3.72 -4.20
CA GLN A 291 -24.79 -2.53 -3.49
C GLN A 291 -23.75 -1.40 -3.53
N TYR A 292 -22.47 -1.74 -3.49
CA TYR A 292 -21.39 -0.78 -3.29
C TYR A 292 -20.62 -0.52 -4.59
N GLY A 293 -20.49 0.75 -4.93
CA GLY A 293 -19.78 1.30 -6.06
C GLY A 293 -19.93 2.80 -6.09
N ALA A 294 -19.35 3.48 -7.05
CA ALA A 294 -19.53 4.91 -7.26
C ALA A 294 -20.62 5.14 -8.31
N ASP A 295 -21.68 5.88 -7.94
CA ASP A 295 -22.82 6.17 -8.81
C ASP A 295 -23.04 7.69 -8.89
N ARG A 296 -22.95 8.27 -10.07
CA ARG A 296 -23.17 9.71 -10.29
C ARG A 296 -24.65 10.01 -10.38
N THR A 297 -25.12 10.96 -9.59
CA THR A 297 -26.52 11.33 -9.51
C THR A 297 -26.69 12.85 -9.55
N GLU A 298 -27.90 13.33 -9.92
CA GLU A 298 -28.25 14.76 -9.91
C GLU A 298 -28.53 15.32 -8.49
N ARG A 299 -27.99 14.65 -7.44
CA ARG A 299 -28.19 15.08 -6.05
C ARG A 299 -27.50 16.42 -5.81
N LYS A 300 -28.28 17.38 -5.32
CA LYS A 300 -27.80 18.73 -5.03
C LYS A 300 -27.45 18.90 -3.55
N LEU A 301 -26.32 19.55 -3.26
CA LEU A 301 -25.92 19.89 -1.91
C LEU A 301 -26.72 21.09 -1.40
N GLN A 302 -27.11 21.01 -0.13
CA GLN A 302 -27.77 22.12 0.59
C GLN A 302 -26.91 22.53 1.76
N LEU A 303 -26.95 23.81 2.10
CA LEU A 303 -26.35 24.33 3.33
C LEU A 303 -26.95 23.64 4.57
N PRO A 304 -26.20 23.49 5.65
CA PRO A 304 -26.69 22.88 6.88
C PRO A 304 -27.86 23.67 7.48
N HIS A 305 -28.63 23.03 8.33
CA HIS A 305 -29.82 23.65 8.95
C HIS A 305 -29.49 24.76 9.95
N ASP A 306 -28.26 24.80 10.42
CA ASP A 306 -27.66 25.72 11.38
C ASP A 306 -26.69 26.70 10.73
N TYR A 307 -26.76 26.89 9.39
CA TYR A 307 -25.97 27.91 8.69
C TYR A 307 -26.28 29.30 9.25
N GLN A 308 -25.26 30.02 9.70
CA GLN A 308 -25.41 31.24 10.50
C GLN A 308 -24.92 32.54 9.83
N TYR A 309 -24.40 32.44 8.58
CA TYR A 309 -23.86 33.60 7.87
C TYR A 309 -24.93 34.28 7.00
N GLU A 310 -24.73 35.58 6.70
CA GLU A 310 -25.72 36.43 6.03
C GLU A 310 -25.75 36.26 4.51
N ASP A 311 -24.75 35.58 3.92
CA ASP A 311 -24.58 35.40 2.47
C ASP A 311 -25.54 34.36 1.85
N ALA A 312 -26.24 33.54 2.68
CA ALA A 312 -27.28 32.62 2.25
C ALA A 312 -28.18 32.20 3.42
N LYS A 313 -29.23 31.41 3.11
CA LYS A 313 -30.14 30.85 4.11
C LYS A 313 -29.85 29.37 4.39
N PRO A 314 -30.14 28.89 5.61
CA PRO A 314 -30.11 27.47 5.89
C PRO A 314 -30.91 26.65 4.84
N LYS A 315 -30.34 25.53 4.37
CA LYS A 315 -30.93 24.62 3.35
C LYS A 315 -31.01 25.18 1.94
N ASP A 316 -30.43 26.37 1.65
CA ASP A 316 -30.25 26.79 0.27
C ASP A 316 -29.42 25.78 -0.52
N VAL A 317 -29.83 25.55 -1.78
CA VAL A 317 -29.10 24.68 -2.70
C VAL A 317 -27.88 25.45 -3.23
N ILE A 318 -26.71 24.86 -3.09
CA ILE A 318 -25.46 25.48 -3.48
C ILE A 318 -25.01 24.95 -4.85
N ALA A 319 -24.68 25.87 -5.75
CA ALA A 319 -24.03 25.58 -7.01
C ALA A 319 -22.52 25.29 -6.78
N ALA A 320 -21.98 24.34 -7.54
CA ALA A 320 -20.54 24.06 -7.50
C ALA A 320 -19.73 25.26 -8.01
N ALA A 321 -18.67 25.61 -7.28
CA ALA A 321 -17.69 26.61 -7.69
C ALA A 321 -16.31 26.31 -7.07
N PRO A 322 -15.21 26.59 -7.79
CA PRO A 322 -13.87 26.39 -7.27
C PRO A 322 -13.50 27.49 -6.26
N ILE A 323 -12.56 27.17 -5.37
CA ILE A 323 -12.06 28.10 -4.33
C ILE A 323 -11.01 29.09 -4.85
N PHE A 324 -10.46 28.87 -6.03
CA PHE A 324 -9.55 29.78 -6.73
C PHE A 324 -9.60 29.54 -8.24
N GLY A 325 -9.13 30.55 -9.00
CA GLY A 325 -9.20 30.53 -10.47
C GLY A 325 -10.63 30.65 -10.99
N GLN A 326 -10.84 30.20 -12.22
CA GLN A 326 -12.14 30.19 -12.88
C GLN A 326 -12.71 28.77 -12.95
N ALA A 327 -14.03 28.66 -12.81
CA ALA A 327 -14.71 27.39 -13.02
C ALA A 327 -14.59 26.94 -14.48
N ILE A 328 -14.29 25.68 -14.69
CA ILE A 328 -14.34 25.05 -16.02
C ILE A 328 -15.78 24.57 -16.23
N ALA A 329 -16.39 24.97 -17.35
CA ALA A 329 -17.69 24.40 -17.72
C ALA A 329 -17.51 22.97 -18.23
N PRO A 330 -18.37 22.01 -17.83
CA PRO A 330 -18.30 20.66 -18.37
C PRO A 330 -18.54 20.67 -19.87
N ALA A 331 -17.79 19.82 -20.61
CA ALA A 331 -18.00 19.63 -22.04
C ALA A 331 -19.31 18.87 -22.31
N GLU A 332 -19.68 18.72 -23.60
CA GLU A 332 -20.87 17.94 -23.97
C GLU A 332 -20.71 16.48 -23.53
N GLY A 333 -21.64 15.99 -22.71
CA GLY A 333 -21.61 14.63 -22.14
C GLY A 333 -20.84 14.51 -20.84
N GLU A 334 -20.21 15.57 -20.34
CA GLU A 334 -19.53 15.63 -19.06
C GLU A 334 -20.43 16.25 -17.96
N ASP A 335 -20.12 15.97 -16.72
CA ASP A 335 -20.81 16.54 -15.56
C ASP A 335 -19.92 17.43 -14.68
N ALA A 336 -20.45 17.85 -13.53
CA ALA A 336 -19.70 18.65 -12.58
C ALA A 336 -18.45 17.96 -12.02
N VAL A 337 -18.45 16.63 -11.94
CA VAL A 337 -17.31 15.83 -11.44
C VAL A 337 -16.16 15.88 -12.45
N ASP A 338 -16.47 15.77 -13.74
CA ASP A 338 -15.48 15.84 -14.81
C ASP A 338 -14.86 17.26 -14.88
N ALA A 339 -15.69 18.29 -14.82
CA ALA A 339 -15.23 19.68 -14.74
C ALA A 339 -14.34 19.94 -13.51
N TYR A 340 -14.69 19.34 -12.37
CA TYR A 340 -13.87 19.43 -11.15
C TYR A 340 -12.50 18.76 -11.33
N ALA A 341 -12.47 17.56 -11.91
CA ALA A 341 -11.22 16.86 -12.16
C ALA A 341 -10.30 17.62 -13.14
N GLN A 342 -10.87 18.20 -14.20
CA GLN A 342 -10.15 19.04 -15.15
C GLN A 342 -9.60 20.31 -14.48
N TRP A 343 -10.42 21.02 -13.72
CA TRP A 343 -10.00 22.21 -12.98
C TRP A 343 -8.87 21.89 -12.00
N MET A 344 -9.00 20.80 -11.23
CA MET A 344 -8.01 20.43 -10.22
C MET A 344 -6.65 20.13 -10.85
N THR A 345 -6.64 19.40 -11.95
CA THR A 345 -5.41 18.93 -12.60
C THR A 345 -4.89 19.84 -13.72
N ALA A 346 -5.52 20.99 -13.91
CA ALA A 346 -5.05 21.97 -14.89
C ALA A 346 -3.63 22.46 -14.53
N SER A 347 -2.78 22.63 -15.53
CA SER A 347 -1.38 23.05 -15.30
C SER A 347 -1.25 24.48 -14.75
N ASP A 348 -2.28 25.30 -14.91
CA ASP A 348 -2.41 26.65 -14.35
C ASP A 348 -3.10 26.67 -12.97
N ASN A 349 -3.50 25.51 -12.43
CA ASN A 349 -3.99 25.42 -11.06
C ASN A 349 -2.87 25.82 -10.10
N PRO A 350 -3.07 26.85 -9.24
CA PRO A 350 -1.99 27.45 -8.46
C PRO A 350 -1.42 26.50 -7.37
N ARG A 351 -2.06 25.38 -7.09
CA ARG A 351 -1.68 24.49 -5.99
C ARG A 351 -1.31 23.07 -6.42
N PHE A 352 -2.01 22.48 -7.40
CA PHE A 352 -1.82 21.08 -7.78
C PHE A 352 -0.36 20.73 -8.11
N THR A 353 0.24 21.44 -9.05
CA THR A 353 1.64 21.20 -9.46
C THR A 353 2.62 21.52 -8.33
N LYS A 354 2.40 22.63 -7.63
CA LYS A 354 3.23 23.07 -6.51
C LYS A 354 3.32 22.04 -5.39
N VAL A 355 2.18 21.49 -5.00
CA VAL A 355 2.08 20.54 -3.90
C VAL A 355 2.74 19.21 -4.24
N ILE A 356 2.50 18.66 -5.44
CA ILE A 356 3.16 17.39 -5.82
C ILE A 356 4.68 17.57 -6.02
N ALA A 357 5.12 18.66 -6.61
CA ALA A 357 6.54 18.96 -6.78
C ALA A 357 7.25 19.09 -5.41
N ASN A 358 6.63 19.78 -4.44
CA ASN A 358 7.15 19.91 -3.08
C ASN A 358 7.16 18.58 -2.32
N ARG A 359 6.11 17.75 -2.46
CA ARG A 359 6.10 16.40 -1.85
C ARG A 359 7.18 15.50 -2.42
N MET A 360 7.43 15.55 -3.73
CA MET A 360 8.50 14.78 -4.36
C MET A 360 9.88 15.28 -3.88
N TRP A 361 10.05 16.58 -3.70
CA TRP A 361 11.25 17.15 -3.10
C TRP A 361 11.45 16.65 -1.66
N LYS A 362 10.42 16.75 -0.83
CA LYS A 362 10.44 16.22 0.56
C LYS A 362 10.78 14.74 0.61
N ARG A 363 10.23 13.94 -0.30
CA ARG A 363 10.50 12.50 -0.38
C ARG A 363 11.98 12.19 -0.58
N VAL A 364 12.69 13.02 -1.36
CA VAL A 364 14.14 12.83 -1.67
C VAL A 364 15.03 13.44 -0.60
N PHE A 365 14.72 14.64 -0.12
CA PHE A 365 15.59 15.42 0.76
C PHE A 365 15.16 15.43 2.24
N GLY A 366 14.02 14.84 2.56
CA GLY A 366 13.49 14.72 3.92
C GLY A 366 12.66 15.91 4.40
N VAL A 367 12.79 17.08 3.75
CA VAL A 367 12.09 18.34 4.07
C VAL A 367 11.55 18.95 2.79
N GLY A 368 10.37 19.55 2.84
CA GLY A 368 9.81 20.32 1.73
C GLY A 368 10.50 21.66 1.52
N VAL A 369 10.31 22.26 0.37
CA VAL A 369 10.67 23.66 0.12
C VAL A 369 9.75 24.60 0.92
N PHE A 370 8.54 24.15 1.20
CA PHE A 370 7.67 24.71 2.23
C PHE A 370 7.08 23.58 3.09
N GLU A 371 6.78 23.89 4.34
CA GLU A 371 6.15 23.01 5.32
C GLU A 371 5.00 23.74 6.04
N PRO A 372 3.92 23.06 6.44
CA PRO A 372 3.59 21.67 6.10
C PRO A 372 3.21 21.51 4.62
N VAL A 373 3.54 20.37 4.02
CA VAL A 373 3.32 20.12 2.57
C VAL A 373 1.84 20.01 2.20
N ASP A 374 0.98 19.74 3.17
CA ASP A 374 -0.46 19.51 3.03
C ASP A 374 -1.32 20.65 3.61
N ASP A 375 -0.68 21.78 4.03
CA ASP A 375 -1.34 22.99 4.54
C ASP A 375 -0.69 24.25 3.94
N LEU A 376 -0.80 24.39 2.62
CA LEU A 376 -0.31 25.58 1.90
C LEU A 376 -1.25 26.74 2.11
N ARG A 377 -0.81 27.76 2.85
CA ARG A 377 -1.54 29.02 3.12
C ARG A 377 -1.02 30.16 2.28
N ASP A 378 -1.76 31.28 2.27
CA ASP A 378 -1.31 32.47 1.53
C ASP A 378 -0.07 33.13 2.17
N ASP A 379 0.15 32.92 3.46
CA ASP A 379 1.31 33.40 4.22
C ASP A 379 2.46 32.37 4.27
N THR A 380 2.32 31.21 3.64
CA THR A 380 3.38 30.21 3.56
C THR A 380 4.57 30.74 2.78
N VAL A 381 5.72 30.86 3.43
CA VAL A 381 6.95 31.33 2.81
C VAL A 381 7.88 30.12 2.48
N PRO A 382 8.10 29.81 1.19
CA PRO A 382 9.04 28.79 0.80
C PRO A 382 10.48 29.16 1.21
N SER A 383 11.26 28.19 1.69
CA SER A 383 12.67 28.37 2.03
C SER A 383 13.53 28.79 0.81
N ASN A 384 13.08 28.46 -0.38
CA ASN A 384 13.68 28.87 -1.65
C ASN A 384 12.62 29.01 -2.75
N PRO A 385 12.03 30.21 -2.96
CA PRO A 385 10.99 30.45 -3.97
C PRO A 385 11.47 30.12 -5.41
N GLU A 386 12.71 30.49 -5.79
CA GLU A 386 13.26 30.19 -7.13
C GLU A 386 13.32 28.68 -7.38
N LEU A 387 13.64 27.91 -6.36
CA LEU A 387 13.64 26.45 -6.44
C LEU A 387 12.23 25.90 -6.64
N LEU A 388 11.27 26.40 -5.87
CA LEU A 388 9.88 25.91 -5.97
C LEU A 388 9.29 26.17 -7.35
N GLU A 389 9.44 27.39 -7.89
CA GLU A 389 9.01 27.74 -9.24
C GLU A 389 9.68 26.87 -10.31
N HIS A 390 10.99 26.60 -10.15
CA HIS A 390 11.72 25.70 -11.06
C HIS A 390 11.19 24.26 -11.02
N LEU A 391 10.88 23.75 -9.83
CA LEU A 391 10.33 22.40 -9.63
C LEU A 391 8.92 22.28 -10.23
N GLU A 392 8.07 23.33 -10.09
CA GLU A 392 6.75 23.38 -10.74
C GLU A 392 6.89 23.33 -12.28
N ALA A 393 7.74 24.19 -12.84
CA ALA A 393 7.97 24.21 -14.29
C ALA A 393 8.56 22.88 -14.79
N LEU A 394 9.43 22.24 -14.03
CA LEU A 394 9.98 20.91 -14.35
C LEU A 394 8.90 19.84 -14.33
N MET A 395 7.99 19.83 -13.32
CA MET A 395 6.90 18.85 -13.22
C MET A 395 5.96 18.94 -14.42
N VAL A 396 5.54 20.13 -14.80
CA VAL A 396 4.71 20.36 -16.00
C VAL A 396 5.43 19.89 -17.27
N ARG A 397 6.72 20.25 -17.44
CA ARG A 397 7.51 19.84 -18.61
C ARG A 397 7.70 18.33 -18.71
N LEU A 398 7.68 17.62 -17.59
CA LEU A 398 7.75 16.17 -17.53
C LEU A 398 6.37 15.50 -17.60
N ASP A 399 5.30 16.26 -17.85
CA ASP A 399 3.91 15.77 -17.96
C ASP A 399 3.53 14.92 -16.73
N TYR A 400 3.88 15.40 -15.53
CA TYR A 400 3.60 14.74 -14.25
C TYR A 400 4.15 13.32 -14.12
N ASP A 401 5.16 12.94 -14.90
CA ASP A 401 5.88 11.68 -14.77
C ASP A 401 6.76 11.70 -13.50
N LEU A 402 6.24 11.16 -12.39
CA LEU A 402 6.93 11.19 -11.10
C LEU A 402 8.25 10.41 -11.11
N LYS A 403 8.37 9.35 -11.92
CA LYS A 403 9.62 8.57 -12.04
C LYS A 403 10.72 9.42 -12.69
N GLN A 404 10.40 10.11 -13.79
CA GLN A 404 11.36 11.00 -14.45
C GLN A 404 11.70 12.23 -13.58
N PHE A 405 10.73 12.75 -12.85
CA PHE A 405 10.97 13.84 -11.91
C PHE A 405 11.92 13.40 -10.78
N ALA A 406 11.66 12.27 -10.15
CA ALA A 406 12.54 11.68 -9.13
C ALA A 406 13.95 11.40 -9.67
N ARG A 407 14.05 10.91 -10.92
CA ARG A 407 15.33 10.67 -11.61
C ARG A 407 16.19 11.94 -11.67
N VAL A 408 15.59 13.11 -11.93
CA VAL A 408 16.30 14.39 -11.88
C VAL A 408 16.76 14.70 -10.44
N LEU A 409 15.87 14.57 -9.46
CA LEU A 409 16.15 14.90 -8.07
C LEU A 409 17.29 14.05 -7.47
N TYR A 410 17.32 12.74 -7.76
CA TYR A 410 18.39 11.84 -7.29
C TYR A 410 19.76 12.12 -7.94
N ASN A 411 19.80 12.90 -9.03
CA ASN A 411 21.02 13.35 -9.67
C ASN A 411 21.46 14.78 -9.27
N VAL A 412 20.73 15.45 -8.35
CA VAL A 412 21.13 16.74 -7.77
C VAL A 412 22.29 16.51 -6.78
N LYS A 413 23.30 17.38 -6.80
CA LYS A 413 24.48 17.25 -5.92
C LYS A 413 24.15 17.18 -4.43
N ALA A 414 23.10 17.89 -4.01
CA ALA A 414 22.64 17.84 -2.62
C ALA A 414 22.28 16.43 -2.16
N PHE A 415 21.78 15.55 -3.06
CA PHE A 415 21.48 14.15 -2.73
C PHE A 415 22.74 13.32 -2.43
N SER A 416 23.86 13.62 -3.08
CA SER A 416 25.12 12.90 -2.89
C SER A 416 26.03 13.49 -1.80
N ARG A 417 25.55 14.45 -1.00
CA ARG A 417 26.25 14.99 0.16
C ARG A 417 25.97 14.18 1.43
N GLU A 418 26.80 14.38 2.47
CA GLU A 418 26.51 13.87 3.81
C GLU A 418 25.13 14.35 4.29
N ALA A 419 24.48 13.55 5.15
CA ALA A 419 23.20 13.93 5.71
C ALA A 419 23.37 14.99 6.82
N SER A 420 22.50 15.99 6.81
CA SER A 420 22.47 17.01 7.85
C SER A 420 21.81 16.48 9.12
N ALA A 421 22.51 16.57 10.23
CA ALA A 421 21.96 16.30 11.56
C ALA A 421 21.32 17.55 12.21
N GLU A 422 21.15 18.64 11.45
CA GLU A 422 20.51 19.84 11.94
C GLU A 422 19.06 19.55 12.31
N GLU A 423 18.63 20.05 13.46
CA GLU A 423 17.23 19.95 13.89
C GLU A 423 16.35 20.80 12.98
N ILE A 424 15.35 20.15 12.38
CA ILE A 424 14.40 20.79 11.49
C ILE A 424 13.21 21.24 12.31
N THR A 425 13.03 22.55 12.39
CA THR A 425 11.89 23.20 13.06
C THR A 425 11.07 23.99 12.06
N VAL A 426 9.79 24.19 12.33
CA VAL A 426 8.88 24.92 11.45
C VAL A 426 9.32 26.38 11.26
N ASP A 427 9.97 26.95 12.28
CA ASP A 427 10.36 28.37 12.29
C ASP A 427 11.69 28.66 11.60
N LYS A 428 12.45 27.62 11.23
CA LYS A 428 13.78 27.78 10.62
C LYS A 428 13.82 27.23 9.20
N PRO A 429 14.01 28.08 8.17
CA PRO A 429 14.14 27.64 6.79
C PRO A 429 15.32 26.65 6.62
N TYR A 430 15.06 25.48 6.02
CA TYR A 430 16.10 24.53 5.67
C TYR A 430 16.62 24.81 4.25
N HIS A 431 17.91 25.07 4.11
CA HIS A 431 18.53 25.47 2.84
C HIS A 431 19.25 24.32 2.11
N PHE A 432 19.02 23.08 2.48
CA PHE A 432 19.50 21.86 1.81
C PHE A 432 21.03 21.74 1.66
N PRO A 433 21.83 21.93 2.74
CA PRO A 433 23.28 21.70 2.67
C PRO A 433 23.62 20.24 2.34
N GLY A 434 22.73 19.32 2.58
CA GLY A 434 22.64 17.91 2.28
C GLY A 434 21.22 17.41 2.52
N PRO A 435 20.90 16.12 2.35
CA PRO A 435 19.63 15.56 2.77
C PRO A 435 19.48 15.62 4.30
N ALA A 436 18.26 15.72 4.78
CA ALA A 436 18.01 15.64 6.22
C ALA A 436 18.26 14.22 6.73
N LEU A 437 18.99 14.08 7.84
CA LEU A 437 19.13 12.80 8.51
C LEU A 437 17.77 12.36 9.06
N ALA A 438 17.29 11.24 8.62
CA ALA A 438 15.99 10.72 9.01
C ALA A 438 16.07 9.27 9.48
N ARG A 439 15.22 8.90 10.44
CA ARG A 439 15.01 7.49 10.79
C ARG A 439 14.25 6.79 9.67
N MET A 440 14.54 5.51 9.43
CA MET A 440 13.75 4.69 8.50
C MET A 440 12.27 4.69 8.87
N SER A 441 11.40 4.68 7.86
CA SER A 441 9.99 4.38 8.10
C SER A 441 9.80 2.94 8.55
N ALA A 442 8.60 2.63 9.07
CA ALA A 442 8.24 1.27 9.44
C ALA A 442 8.41 0.28 8.28
N GLU A 443 8.00 0.70 7.08
CA GLU A 443 8.10 -0.08 5.86
C GLU A 443 9.57 -0.28 5.44
N GLN A 444 10.40 0.77 5.46
CA GLN A 444 11.81 0.65 5.15
C GLN A 444 12.54 -0.28 6.12
N LEU A 445 12.23 -0.18 7.41
CA LEU A 445 12.84 -1.04 8.42
C LEU A 445 12.40 -2.50 8.25
N TRP A 446 11.10 -2.76 8.07
CA TRP A 446 10.57 -4.09 7.80
C TRP A 446 11.17 -4.71 6.55
N ASP A 447 11.19 -3.97 5.45
CA ASP A 447 11.69 -4.43 4.16
C ASP A 447 13.20 -4.67 4.19
N SER A 448 13.94 -3.95 5.03
CA SER A 448 15.36 -4.20 5.30
C SER A 448 15.57 -5.53 6.04
N PHE A 449 14.74 -5.84 7.03
CA PHE A 449 14.76 -7.17 7.67
C PHE A 449 14.37 -8.28 6.68
N VAL A 450 13.38 -8.03 5.82
CA VAL A 450 12.96 -8.99 4.78
C VAL A 450 14.12 -9.25 3.80
N THR A 451 14.90 -8.24 3.43
CA THR A 451 16.09 -8.38 2.57
C THR A 451 17.14 -9.32 3.20
N LEU A 452 17.36 -9.23 4.50
CA LEU A 452 18.29 -10.12 5.22
C LEU A 452 17.76 -11.54 5.41
N ALA A 453 16.43 -11.70 5.46
CA ALA A 453 15.76 -12.95 5.81
C ALA A 453 15.29 -13.77 4.61
N LEU A 454 14.99 -13.14 3.47
CA LEU A 454 14.32 -13.77 2.34
C LEU A 454 15.10 -13.58 1.03
N PRO A 455 15.42 -14.64 0.27
CA PRO A 455 15.99 -14.48 -1.06
C PRO A 455 14.98 -13.87 -2.04
N TYR A 456 15.46 -12.99 -2.90
CA TYR A 456 14.65 -12.30 -3.93
C TYR A 456 13.36 -11.66 -3.38
N PRO A 457 13.46 -10.76 -2.38
CA PRO A 457 12.28 -10.22 -1.68
C PRO A 457 11.34 -9.45 -2.60
N ASP A 458 11.87 -8.79 -3.63
CA ASP A 458 11.12 -7.95 -4.56
C ASP A 458 10.29 -8.75 -5.58
N GLU A 459 10.62 -10.05 -5.76
CA GLU A 459 9.90 -10.95 -6.67
C GLU A 459 8.74 -11.69 -5.97
N ARG A 460 8.69 -11.65 -4.62
CA ARG A 460 7.65 -12.33 -3.85
C ARG A 460 6.41 -11.45 -3.73
N LEU A 461 5.55 -11.54 -4.73
CA LEU A 461 4.30 -10.78 -4.79
C LEU A 461 3.14 -11.53 -4.14
N LEU A 462 2.15 -10.78 -3.65
CA LEU A 462 0.88 -11.34 -3.18
C LEU A 462 0.14 -11.98 -4.37
N ASP A 463 -0.37 -13.19 -4.16
CA ASP A 463 -1.18 -13.88 -5.18
C ASP A 463 -2.50 -13.12 -5.40
N ARG A 464 -2.65 -12.55 -6.57
CA ARG A 464 -3.82 -11.79 -6.99
C ARG A 464 -4.98 -12.68 -7.45
N ALA A 465 -4.73 -13.93 -7.81
CA ALA A 465 -5.70 -14.83 -8.42
C ALA A 465 -7.00 -14.97 -7.61
N ARG A 466 -6.90 -14.87 -6.28
CA ARG A 466 -8.08 -14.91 -5.41
C ARG A 466 -8.98 -13.67 -5.55
N LEU A 467 -8.39 -12.49 -5.67
CA LEU A 467 -9.14 -11.25 -5.88
C LEU A 467 -9.75 -11.26 -7.28
N ASP A 468 -8.95 -11.58 -8.30
CA ASP A 468 -9.41 -11.62 -9.69
C ASP A 468 -10.58 -12.59 -9.85
N TYR A 469 -10.47 -13.79 -9.30
CA TYR A 469 -11.58 -14.75 -9.28
C TYR A 469 -12.83 -14.18 -8.59
N ARG A 470 -12.66 -13.46 -7.47
CA ARG A 470 -13.79 -12.84 -6.76
C ARG A 470 -14.45 -11.74 -7.60
N MET A 471 -13.66 -10.89 -8.26
CA MET A 471 -14.18 -9.82 -9.14
C MET A 471 -14.95 -10.43 -10.32
N GLU A 472 -14.39 -11.47 -10.94
CA GLU A 472 -15.08 -12.24 -11.98
C GLU A 472 -16.44 -12.79 -11.50
N GLN A 473 -16.46 -13.41 -10.31
CA GLN A 473 -17.71 -13.97 -9.77
C GLN A 473 -18.75 -12.89 -9.46
N LEU A 474 -18.33 -11.68 -9.06
CA LEU A 474 -19.23 -10.53 -8.86
C LEU A 474 -19.82 -10.03 -10.17
N ALA A 475 -19.02 -9.93 -11.22
CA ALA A 475 -19.48 -9.57 -12.57
C ALA A 475 -20.46 -10.61 -13.13
N VAL A 476 -20.15 -11.89 -12.98
CA VAL A 476 -21.07 -12.99 -13.39
C VAL A 476 -22.38 -12.95 -12.60
N TYR A 477 -22.33 -12.59 -11.32
CA TYR A 477 -23.54 -12.41 -10.50
C TYR A 477 -24.39 -11.25 -11.00
N GLU A 478 -23.78 -10.12 -11.32
CA GLU A 478 -24.44 -8.94 -11.90
C GLU A 478 -25.14 -9.29 -13.21
N GLU A 479 -24.41 -9.86 -14.18
CA GLU A 479 -24.93 -10.27 -15.47
C GLU A 479 -26.15 -11.21 -15.33
N LYS A 480 -26.08 -12.14 -14.36
CA LYS A 480 -27.19 -13.04 -14.07
C LYS A 480 -28.41 -12.30 -13.51
N MET A 481 -28.15 -11.33 -12.60
CA MET A 481 -29.23 -10.52 -12.02
C MET A 481 -29.92 -9.67 -13.08
N GLU A 482 -29.20 -9.10 -14.03
CA GLU A 482 -29.76 -8.30 -15.13
C GLU A 482 -30.69 -9.09 -16.05
N LYS A 483 -30.37 -10.37 -16.30
CA LYS A 483 -31.19 -11.27 -17.14
C LYS A 483 -32.48 -11.73 -16.46
N LEU A 484 -32.67 -11.50 -15.16
CA LEU A 484 -33.87 -11.88 -14.43
C LEU A 484 -34.96 -10.80 -14.49
N ASP A 485 -36.20 -11.17 -14.84
CA ASP A 485 -37.36 -10.26 -14.75
C ASP A 485 -37.82 -10.08 -13.29
N ALA A 486 -38.60 -9.01 -13.02
CA ALA A 486 -39.14 -8.70 -11.69
C ALA A 486 -39.99 -9.83 -11.09
N LYS A 487 -40.69 -10.61 -11.91
CA LYS A 487 -41.54 -11.73 -11.46
C LYS A 487 -40.69 -12.88 -10.93
N LYS A 488 -39.62 -13.25 -11.66
CA LYS A 488 -38.67 -14.28 -11.23
C LYS A 488 -37.91 -13.83 -9.99
N LEU A 489 -37.40 -12.59 -9.97
CA LEU A 489 -36.71 -12.02 -8.81
C LEU A 489 -37.61 -11.99 -7.57
N THR A 490 -38.87 -11.56 -7.69
CA THR A 490 -39.83 -11.59 -6.58
C THR A 490 -40.09 -13.03 -6.11
N GLY A 491 -40.17 -13.98 -7.03
CA GLY A 491 -40.30 -15.41 -6.72
C GLY A 491 -39.11 -15.95 -5.91
N LEU A 492 -37.90 -15.61 -6.34
CA LEU A 492 -36.66 -15.97 -5.63
C LEU A 492 -36.60 -15.31 -4.25
N ALA A 493 -36.98 -14.03 -4.13
CA ALA A 493 -37.02 -13.32 -2.85
C ALA A 493 -38.00 -13.98 -1.86
N LYS A 494 -39.20 -14.44 -2.33
CA LYS A 494 -40.13 -15.20 -1.50
C LYS A 494 -39.57 -16.53 -1.02
N LYS A 495 -38.89 -17.29 -1.91
CA LYS A 495 -38.18 -18.53 -1.53
C LYS A 495 -37.10 -18.24 -0.50
N GLY A 496 -36.28 -17.18 -0.70
CA GLY A 496 -35.23 -16.74 0.22
C GLY A 496 -35.77 -16.30 1.58
N ALA A 497 -36.92 -15.58 1.61
CA ALA A 497 -37.56 -15.18 2.86
C ALA A 497 -38.01 -16.40 3.68
N LYS A 498 -38.54 -17.44 3.03
CA LYS A 498 -38.94 -18.71 3.68
C LYS A 498 -37.73 -19.45 4.24
N ALA A 499 -36.63 -19.55 3.46
CA ALA A 499 -35.38 -20.17 3.90
C ALA A 499 -34.76 -19.41 5.06
N SER A 500 -34.71 -18.09 5.01
CA SER A 500 -34.17 -17.23 6.10
C SER A 500 -34.90 -17.44 7.42
N LYS A 501 -36.20 -17.71 7.42
CA LYS A 501 -36.95 -17.98 8.64
C LYS A 501 -36.47 -19.27 9.33
N ALA A 502 -36.21 -20.32 8.54
CA ALA A 502 -35.67 -21.58 9.06
C ALA A 502 -34.26 -21.40 9.62
N ILE A 503 -33.43 -20.66 8.89
CA ILE A 503 -32.05 -20.35 9.33
C ILE A 503 -32.05 -19.50 10.63
N ALA A 504 -32.94 -18.51 10.72
CA ALA A 504 -33.07 -17.66 11.92
C ALA A 504 -33.46 -18.48 13.15
N ALA A 505 -34.42 -19.42 13.02
CA ALA A 505 -34.77 -20.30 14.12
C ALA A 505 -33.62 -21.22 14.55
N LYS A 506 -32.79 -21.68 13.60
CA LYS A 506 -31.59 -22.46 13.89
C LYS A 506 -30.54 -21.61 14.65
N MET A 507 -30.34 -20.36 14.23
CA MET A 507 -29.43 -19.42 14.93
C MET A 507 -29.85 -19.13 16.34
N GLU A 508 -31.14 -18.87 16.57
CA GLU A 508 -31.72 -18.62 17.89
C GLU A 508 -31.51 -19.82 18.83
N ARG A 509 -31.74 -21.05 18.33
CA ARG A 509 -31.48 -22.27 19.08
C ARG A 509 -30.01 -22.40 19.49
N ILE A 510 -29.06 -22.12 18.54
CA ILE A 510 -27.63 -22.17 18.84
C ILE A 510 -27.24 -21.11 19.86
N GLN A 511 -27.80 -19.88 19.76
CA GLN A 511 -27.55 -18.81 20.73
C GLN A 511 -28.01 -19.21 22.14
N LYS A 512 -29.19 -19.86 22.26
CA LYS A 512 -29.68 -20.36 23.55
C LYS A 512 -28.74 -21.42 24.13
N GLN A 513 -28.28 -22.37 23.30
CA GLN A 513 -27.31 -23.38 23.74
C GLN A 513 -25.94 -22.77 24.12
N MET A 514 -25.53 -21.69 23.46
CA MET A 514 -24.31 -20.94 23.83
C MET A 514 -24.47 -20.25 25.18
N ALA A 515 -25.65 -19.71 25.50
CA ALA A 515 -25.92 -19.12 26.82
C ALA A 515 -25.86 -20.20 27.91
N GLU A 516 -26.49 -21.36 27.70
CA GLU A 516 -26.45 -22.51 28.63
C GLU A 516 -25.03 -23.05 28.84
N ALA A 517 -24.23 -23.14 27.77
CA ALA A 517 -22.82 -23.56 27.87
C ALA A 517 -21.94 -22.53 28.58
N ALA A 518 -22.25 -21.24 28.45
CA ALA A 518 -21.55 -20.18 29.19
C ALA A 518 -21.85 -20.21 30.69
N GLU A 519 -23.10 -20.45 31.07
CA GLU A 519 -23.52 -20.61 32.48
C GLU A 519 -22.84 -21.81 33.17
N ASN A 520 -22.55 -22.87 32.38
CA ASN A 520 -21.90 -24.08 32.87
C ASN A 520 -20.35 -24.07 32.72
N ASP A 521 -19.74 -22.98 32.30
CA ASP A 521 -18.29 -22.83 31.97
C ASP A 521 -17.77 -23.94 31.03
N ASP A 522 -18.64 -24.48 30.14
CA ASP A 522 -18.29 -25.52 29.19
C ASP A 522 -17.60 -24.91 27.96
N ARG A 523 -16.27 -24.79 28.03
CA ARG A 523 -15.43 -24.20 27.01
C ARG A 523 -15.41 -25.00 25.69
N GLU A 524 -15.54 -26.32 25.78
CA GLU A 524 -15.56 -27.19 24.60
C GLU A 524 -16.87 -27.03 23.82
N ALA A 525 -18.00 -27.06 24.51
CA ALA A 525 -19.32 -26.81 23.93
C ALA A 525 -19.37 -25.40 23.31
N MET A 526 -18.88 -24.38 24.04
CA MET A 526 -18.78 -23.00 23.51
C MET A 526 -17.97 -22.91 22.22
N ALA A 527 -16.81 -23.56 22.16
CA ALA A 527 -15.97 -23.55 20.95
C ALA A 527 -16.65 -24.26 19.76
N ARG A 528 -17.37 -25.35 20.02
CA ARG A 528 -18.16 -26.08 19.02
C ARG A 528 -19.34 -25.24 18.52
N LEU A 529 -20.13 -24.67 19.42
CA LEU A 529 -21.31 -23.87 19.10
C LEU A 529 -20.96 -22.57 18.38
N ARG A 530 -19.85 -21.90 18.73
CA ARG A 530 -19.32 -20.75 17.99
C ARG A 530 -19.00 -21.09 16.53
N ARG A 531 -18.41 -22.27 16.29
CA ARG A 531 -18.12 -22.76 14.93
C ARG A 531 -19.43 -23.03 14.17
N GLU A 532 -20.39 -23.72 14.80
CA GLU A 532 -21.71 -24.00 14.22
C GLU A 532 -22.48 -22.72 13.93
N TYR A 533 -22.50 -21.75 14.85
CA TYR A 533 -23.11 -20.43 14.62
C TYR A 533 -22.48 -19.71 13.44
N GLY A 534 -21.16 -19.75 13.33
CA GLY A 534 -20.43 -19.19 12.20
C GLY A 534 -20.83 -19.84 10.86
N GLN A 535 -20.98 -21.16 10.84
CA GLN A 535 -21.44 -21.88 9.63
C GLN A 535 -22.86 -21.49 9.24
N VAL A 536 -23.80 -21.48 10.19
CA VAL A 536 -25.20 -21.10 9.95
C VAL A 536 -25.33 -19.63 9.52
N ARG A 537 -24.52 -18.74 10.11
CA ARG A 537 -24.45 -17.34 9.69
C ARG A 537 -23.95 -17.19 8.25
N ASN A 538 -22.96 -17.98 7.85
CA ASN A 538 -22.48 -18.00 6.48
C ASN A 538 -23.52 -18.60 5.51
N GLU A 539 -24.22 -19.64 5.92
CA GLU A 539 -25.33 -20.21 5.17
C GLU A 539 -26.42 -19.14 4.93
N GLN A 540 -26.77 -18.34 5.94
CA GLN A 540 -27.71 -17.24 5.80
C GLN A 540 -27.24 -16.21 4.76
N ARG A 541 -25.96 -15.81 4.82
CA ARG A 541 -25.39 -14.83 3.90
C ARG A 541 -25.37 -15.32 2.45
N THR A 542 -25.08 -16.61 2.24
CA THR A 542 -24.93 -17.17 0.89
C THR A 542 -26.23 -17.71 0.31
N SER A 543 -27.27 -17.93 1.12
CA SER A 543 -28.52 -18.56 0.69
C SER A 543 -29.24 -17.82 -0.44
N PHE A 544 -29.23 -16.48 -0.41
CA PHE A 544 -29.86 -15.67 -1.44
C PHE A 544 -29.11 -15.69 -2.76
N ALA A 545 -27.80 -15.60 -2.72
CA ALA A 545 -26.96 -15.68 -3.91
C ALA A 545 -27.07 -17.08 -4.58
N LYS A 546 -27.16 -18.15 -3.80
CA LYS A 546 -27.44 -19.50 -4.31
C LYS A 546 -28.77 -19.61 -5.07
N LEU A 547 -29.80 -18.93 -4.58
CA LEU A 547 -31.10 -18.92 -5.27
C LEU A 547 -31.03 -18.24 -6.65
N VAL A 548 -30.13 -17.26 -6.81
CA VAL A 548 -29.90 -16.55 -8.08
C VAL A 548 -29.04 -17.39 -9.02
N MET A 549 -27.92 -17.93 -8.49
CA MET A 549 -26.87 -18.54 -9.30
C MET A 549 -27.05 -20.04 -9.50
N GLY A 550 -27.75 -20.73 -8.60
CA GLY A 550 -27.82 -22.19 -8.55
C GLY A 550 -26.78 -22.80 -7.60
N ASP A 551 -26.85 -24.14 -7.46
CA ASP A 551 -26.04 -24.85 -6.47
C ASP A 551 -24.59 -25.05 -6.91
N ASP A 552 -24.31 -25.05 -8.21
CA ASP A 552 -22.96 -25.27 -8.77
C ASP A 552 -22.05 -24.03 -8.68
N PHE A 553 -22.62 -22.87 -8.39
CA PHE A 553 -21.86 -21.62 -8.29
C PHE A 553 -21.21 -21.45 -6.92
N ASP A 554 -19.93 -21.06 -6.91
CA ASP A 554 -19.20 -20.77 -5.66
C ASP A 554 -19.61 -19.42 -5.05
N VAL A 555 -20.80 -19.37 -4.48
CA VAL A 555 -21.35 -18.17 -3.82
C VAL A 555 -20.49 -17.67 -2.66
N ARG A 556 -19.58 -18.49 -2.12
CA ARG A 556 -18.69 -18.05 -1.02
C ARG A 556 -17.65 -17.06 -1.53
N SER A 557 -17.28 -17.16 -2.80
CA SER A 557 -16.35 -16.23 -3.45
C SER A 557 -16.88 -14.79 -3.42
N LEU A 558 -18.19 -14.57 -3.63
CA LEU A 558 -18.82 -13.24 -3.57
C LEU A 558 -18.57 -12.51 -2.24
N TYR A 559 -18.41 -13.26 -1.14
CA TYR A 559 -18.23 -12.73 0.20
C TYR A 559 -16.80 -12.87 0.75
N GLY A 560 -15.84 -13.24 -0.10
CA GLY A 560 -14.44 -13.42 0.28
C GLY A 560 -14.12 -14.68 1.10
N TYR A 561 -15.06 -15.62 1.19
CA TYR A 561 -14.92 -16.88 1.94
C TYR A 561 -14.69 -18.11 1.04
N GLY A 562 -14.78 -17.95 -0.27
CA GLY A 562 -14.58 -19.03 -1.25
C GLY A 562 -13.13 -19.55 -1.20
N ARG A 563 -12.97 -20.86 -1.30
CA ARG A 563 -11.73 -21.40 -1.82
C ARG A 563 -11.77 -21.06 -3.31
N GLY A 564 -11.14 -19.98 -3.71
CA GLY A 564 -10.89 -19.81 -5.13
C GLY A 564 -10.38 -21.14 -5.67
N ASN A 565 -10.97 -21.65 -6.74
CA ASN A 565 -10.41 -22.74 -7.53
C ASN A 565 -9.09 -22.31 -8.21
N GLY A 566 -8.50 -21.24 -7.73
CA GLY A 566 -7.11 -20.96 -8.00
C GLY A 566 -6.39 -22.24 -7.62
N ALA A 567 -5.99 -23.00 -8.63
CA ALA A 567 -4.97 -24.02 -8.48
C ALA A 567 -3.97 -23.39 -7.53
N SER A 568 -3.77 -23.99 -6.37
CA SER A 568 -2.76 -23.59 -5.39
C SER A 568 -1.56 -23.17 -6.21
N ALA A 569 -1.33 -21.86 -6.35
CA ALA A 569 -0.24 -21.35 -7.18
C ALA A 569 0.95 -22.17 -6.72
N LYS A 570 1.56 -22.93 -7.62
CA LYS A 570 2.64 -23.84 -7.25
C LYS A 570 3.59 -23.00 -6.44
N ARG A 571 3.68 -23.27 -5.12
CA ARG A 571 4.50 -22.47 -4.22
C ARG A 571 5.89 -22.46 -4.82
N ASP A 572 6.36 -21.29 -5.18
CA ASP A 572 7.68 -21.14 -5.79
C ASP A 572 8.71 -21.83 -4.87
N PRO A 573 9.50 -22.78 -5.39
CA PRO A 573 10.47 -23.52 -4.59
C PRO A 573 11.49 -22.62 -3.88
N ARG A 574 11.77 -21.43 -4.43
CA ARG A 574 12.71 -20.45 -3.84
C ARG A 574 12.31 -20.05 -2.43
N TRP A 575 11.00 -20.03 -2.14
CA TRP A 575 10.47 -19.65 -0.83
C TRP A 575 9.89 -20.82 -0.03
N ALA A 576 10.25 -22.05 -0.41
CA ALA A 576 9.83 -23.24 0.32
C ALA A 576 10.34 -23.18 1.77
N GLY A 577 9.42 -23.34 2.72
CA GLY A 577 9.74 -23.30 4.14
C GLY A 577 9.75 -21.90 4.78
N PHE A 578 9.72 -20.81 4.04
CA PHE A 578 9.55 -19.46 4.61
C PHE A 578 8.09 -19.17 4.99
N SER A 579 7.89 -18.34 6.01
CA SER A 579 6.55 -17.87 6.38
C SER A 579 5.86 -17.19 5.20
N SER A 580 4.56 -17.44 5.02
CA SER A 580 3.77 -16.74 3.99
C SER A 580 3.61 -15.25 4.24
N GLN A 581 3.87 -14.79 5.47
CA GLN A 581 3.81 -13.38 5.84
C GLN A 581 5.16 -12.67 5.71
N LEU A 582 6.25 -13.39 5.43
CA LEU A 582 7.56 -12.80 5.20
C LEU A 582 7.64 -12.33 3.74
N MET A 583 7.18 -11.14 3.49
CA MET A 583 7.17 -10.45 2.20
C MET A 583 7.27 -8.94 2.41
N ARG A 584 7.49 -8.19 1.33
CA ARG A 584 7.57 -6.73 1.37
C ARG A 584 6.32 -6.12 2.02
N ALA A 585 6.48 -4.98 2.66
CA ALA A 585 5.38 -4.26 3.31
C ALA A 585 4.23 -3.95 2.34
N SER A 586 4.55 -3.65 1.08
CA SER A 586 3.58 -3.42 0.00
C SER A 586 2.69 -4.62 -0.30
N GLU A 587 3.14 -5.84 0.02
CA GLU A 587 2.43 -7.10 -0.24
C GLU A 587 1.63 -7.60 0.97
N LEU A 588 1.71 -6.88 2.08
CA LEU A 588 0.91 -7.13 3.29
C LEU A 588 -0.42 -6.34 3.25
N PRO A 589 -1.41 -6.72 4.06
CA PRO A 589 -2.61 -5.89 4.23
C PRO A 589 -2.24 -4.46 4.67
N THR A 590 -2.84 -3.45 4.06
CA THR A 590 -2.64 -2.05 4.41
C THR A 590 -3.93 -1.48 5.03
N PRO A 591 -3.84 -0.83 6.22
CA PRO A 591 -2.72 -0.91 7.13
C PRO A 591 -2.53 -2.32 7.70
N ALA A 592 -1.34 -2.64 8.15
CA ALA A 592 -1.10 -3.89 8.87
C ALA A 592 -1.97 -3.96 10.15
N PRO A 593 -2.38 -5.16 10.60
CA PRO A 593 -3.22 -5.29 11.79
C PRO A 593 -2.51 -4.79 13.05
N PRO A 594 -3.27 -4.34 14.08
CA PRO A 594 -2.71 -4.00 15.39
C PRO A 594 -1.83 -5.13 15.95
N GLY A 595 -0.69 -4.77 16.55
CA GLY A 595 0.31 -5.73 17.05
C GLY A 595 1.26 -6.27 15.98
N HIS A 596 1.12 -5.91 14.72
CA HIS A 596 2.10 -6.20 13.68
C HIS A 596 3.28 -5.23 13.78
N PHE A 597 4.50 -5.69 13.47
CA PHE A 597 5.72 -4.89 13.47
C PHE A 597 5.56 -3.52 12.80
N LEU A 598 4.97 -3.47 11.61
CA LEU A 598 4.74 -2.22 10.89
C LEU A 598 3.95 -1.19 11.72
N ARG A 599 2.88 -1.64 12.42
CA ARG A 599 2.05 -0.74 13.25
C ARG A 599 2.80 -0.27 14.49
N GLU A 600 3.59 -1.14 15.10
CA GLU A 600 4.41 -0.79 16.27
C GLU A 600 5.52 0.21 15.93
N PHE A 601 6.04 0.17 14.69
CA PHE A 601 7.10 1.05 14.22
C PHE A 601 6.61 2.33 13.53
N GLY A 602 5.32 2.63 13.59
CA GLY A 602 4.77 3.92 13.17
C GLY A 602 4.15 3.93 11.79
N GLN A 603 3.83 2.75 11.20
CA GLN A 603 2.99 2.73 10.01
C GLN A 603 1.67 3.43 10.28
N SER A 604 1.28 4.36 9.41
CA SER A 604 -0.01 5.03 9.44
C SER A 604 -1.18 4.05 9.53
N ASP A 605 -2.22 4.42 10.27
CA ASP A 605 -3.49 3.69 10.29
C ASP A 605 -4.34 3.92 9.03
N ARG A 606 -3.88 4.80 8.16
CA ARG A 606 -4.56 5.20 6.92
C ARG A 606 -5.92 5.89 7.16
N GLU A 607 -6.16 6.40 8.36
CA GLU A 607 -7.33 7.22 8.65
C GLU A 607 -7.07 8.70 8.31
N VAL A 608 -5.86 9.16 8.56
CA VAL A 608 -5.40 10.52 8.28
C VAL A 608 -4.32 10.48 7.20
N ILE A 609 -4.21 11.54 6.40
CA ILE A 609 -3.24 11.70 5.31
C ILE A 609 -1.84 11.88 5.91
N GLU A 610 -0.84 11.20 5.35
CA GLU A 610 0.58 11.31 5.74
C GLU A 610 0.82 11.20 7.26
N ASN A 611 0.10 10.26 7.91
CA ASN A 611 0.12 10.06 9.37
C ASN A 611 1.14 9.00 9.84
N ALA A 612 2.12 8.66 9.02
CA ALA A 612 3.20 7.76 9.41
C ALA A 612 4.17 8.47 10.37
N SER A 613 4.52 7.82 11.50
CA SER A 613 5.46 8.35 12.47
C SER A 613 6.83 7.68 12.34
N ARG A 614 7.89 8.49 12.45
CA ARG A 614 9.28 8.01 12.56
C ARG A 614 9.86 8.19 13.96
N GLU A 615 9.04 8.61 14.92
CA GLU A 615 9.48 8.80 16.30
C GLU A 615 9.87 7.48 16.96
N ALA A 616 10.91 7.55 17.79
CA ALA A 616 11.37 6.39 18.54
C ALA A 616 10.57 6.22 19.84
N SER A 617 10.26 4.97 20.18
CA SER A 617 9.60 4.66 21.44
C SER A 617 10.27 3.49 22.18
N VAL A 618 10.09 3.41 23.49
CA VAL A 618 10.60 2.30 24.30
C VAL A 618 10.06 0.93 23.83
N PRO A 619 8.77 0.77 23.51
CA PRO A 619 8.25 -0.48 22.96
C PRO A 619 8.96 -0.92 21.67
N GLN A 620 9.26 0.02 20.77
CA GLN A 620 10.00 -0.28 19.54
C GLN A 620 11.42 -0.79 19.85
N ALA A 621 12.14 -0.15 20.79
CA ALA A 621 13.44 -0.62 21.21
C ALA A 621 13.38 -2.04 21.80
N LEU A 622 12.41 -2.33 22.65
CA LEU A 622 12.19 -3.67 23.20
C LEU A 622 11.85 -4.70 22.11
N THR A 623 11.07 -4.33 21.12
CA THR A 623 10.74 -5.19 19.96
C THR A 623 11.98 -5.45 19.11
N LEU A 624 12.88 -4.48 18.92
CA LEU A 624 14.17 -4.69 18.26
C LEU A 624 15.11 -5.57 19.08
N LEU A 625 15.11 -5.46 20.40
CA LEU A 625 15.98 -6.28 21.26
C LEU A 625 15.53 -7.76 21.32
N ASN A 626 14.22 -8.03 21.28
CA ASN A 626 13.65 -9.35 21.57
C ASN A 626 12.72 -9.87 20.45
N GLY A 627 12.61 -9.18 19.32
CA GLY A 627 11.62 -9.43 18.29
C GLY A 627 11.75 -10.77 17.57
N VAL A 628 10.61 -11.29 17.14
CA VAL A 628 10.50 -12.58 16.42
C VAL A 628 11.20 -12.53 15.05
N ILE A 629 11.39 -11.33 14.50
CA ILE A 629 12.00 -11.12 13.16
C ILE A 629 13.43 -11.65 13.08
N TYR A 630 14.19 -11.57 14.18
CA TYR A 630 15.56 -12.09 14.22
C TYR A 630 15.65 -13.59 13.95
N ARG A 631 14.63 -14.35 14.32
CA ARG A 631 14.58 -15.78 14.04
C ARG A 631 14.53 -16.05 12.52
N GLU A 632 13.87 -15.20 11.75
CA GLU A 632 13.84 -15.32 10.29
C GLU A 632 15.15 -14.84 9.67
N VAL A 633 15.76 -13.77 10.19
CA VAL A 633 17.08 -13.27 9.74
C VAL A 633 18.19 -14.28 9.97
N TYR A 634 18.18 -14.98 11.12
CA TYR A 634 19.21 -15.99 11.46
C TYR A 634 18.85 -17.41 11.01
N ARG A 635 17.80 -17.57 10.25
CA ARG A 635 17.40 -18.86 9.72
C ARG A 635 18.49 -19.42 8.80
N GLN A 636 18.68 -20.76 8.82
CA GLN A 636 19.74 -21.44 8.08
C GLN A 636 19.78 -21.11 6.58
N ASN A 637 18.62 -20.87 5.96
CA ASN A 637 18.50 -20.57 4.52
C ASN A 637 18.24 -19.08 4.26
N SER A 638 18.49 -18.20 5.22
CA SER A 638 18.40 -16.76 4.97
C SER A 638 19.62 -16.27 4.19
N PRO A 639 19.50 -15.24 3.35
CA PRO A 639 20.64 -14.68 2.63
C PRO A 639 21.80 -14.30 3.56
N LEU A 640 21.50 -13.69 4.70
CA LEU A 640 22.52 -13.34 5.69
C LEU A 640 23.29 -14.58 6.16
N SER A 641 22.57 -15.64 6.58
CA SER A 641 23.21 -16.87 7.08
C SER A 641 23.99 -17.59 5.99
N GLU A 642 23.48 -17.65 4.76
CA GLU A 642 24.18 -18.28 3.64
C GLU A 642 25.47 -17.54 3.29
N ASN A 643 25.46 -16.21 3.25
CA ASN A 643 26.64 -15.41 2.94
C ASN A 643 27.73 -15.56 4.03
N VAL A 644 27.34 -15.58 5.31
CA VAL A 644 28.25 -15.88 6.42
C VAL A 644 28.84 -17.29 6.32
N VAL A 645 28.06 -18.29 5.91
CA VAL A 645 28.55 -19.69 5.74
C VAL A 645 29.54 -19.80 4.58
N ARG A 646 29.29 -19.10 3.46
CA ARG A 646 30.18 -19.11 2.27
C ARG A 646 31.53 -18.45 2.53
N ALA A 647 31.62 -17.48 3.43
CA ALA A 647 32.88 -16.81 3.77
C ALA A 647 33.87 -17.76 4.45
N GLN A 648 35.15 -17.68 4.08
CA GLN A 648 36.15 -18.69 4.45
C GLN A 648 36.78 -18.45 5.82
N THR A 649 37.15 -17.20 6.11
CA THR A 649 37.83 -16.86 7.37
C THR A 649 36.90 -16.13 8.35
N PRO A 650 37.19 -16.17 9.66
CA PRO A 650 36.43 -15.35 10.62
C PRO A 650 36.39 -13.86 10.27
N LYS A 651 37.47 -13.32 9.72
CA LYS A 651 37.53 -11.92 9.28
C LYS A 651 36.58 -11.66 8.11
N ASP A 652 36.53 -12.56 7.12
CA ASP A 652 35.61 -12.44 5.99
C ASP A 652 34.15 -12.56 6.44
N LYS A 653 33.86 -13.41 7.43
CA LYS A 653 32.50 -13.52 8.00
C LYS A 653 32.05 -12.26 8.71
N VAL A 654 32.93 -11.61 9.46
CA VAL A 654 32.67 -10.29 10.06
C VAL A 654 32.42 -9.25 8.97
N ARG A 655 33.27 -9.22 7.95
CA ARG A 655 33.10 -8.35 6.77
C ARG A 655 31.74 -8.54 6.11
N VAL A 656 31.33 -9.77 5.90
CA VAL A 656 30.01 -10.12 5.33
C VAL A 656 28.87 -9.56 6.19
N LEU A 657 28.94 -9.65 7.52
CA LEU A 657 27.93 -9.11 8.42
C LEU A 657 27.80 -7.58 8.27
N PHE A 658 28.92 -6.86 8.24
CA PHE A 658 28.91 -5.41 8.06
C PHE A 658 28.38 -4.99 6.70
N LEU A 659 28.83 -5.63 5.62
CA LEU A 659 28.37 -5.35 4.26
C LEU A 659 26.88 -5.68 4.06
N SER A 660 26.38 -6.74 4.72
CA SER A 660 24.96 -7.11 4.61
C SER A 660 24.05 -6.20 5.41
N ILE A 661 24.49 -5.74 6.61
CA ILE A 661 23.61 -5.05 7.57
C ILE A 661 23.80 -3.53 7.48
N LEU A 662 25.07 -3.07 7.47
CA LEU A 662 25.41 -1.65 7.47
C LEU A 662 25.86 -1.15 6.10
N ASN A 663 26.04 -2.05 5.13
CA ASN A 663 26.41 -1.79 3.73
C ASN A 663 27.76 -1.07 3.58
N ARG A 664 28.67 -1.28 4.54
CA ARG A 664 30.03 -0.75 4.55
C ARG A 664 31.03 -1.77 5.09
N GLU A 665 32.30 -1.52 4.84
CA GLU A 665 33.37 -2.27 5.48
C GLU A 665 33.44 -1.97 7.01
N PRO A 666 33.80 -2.96 7.84
CA PRO A 666 34.11 -2.73 9.23
C PRO A 666 35.41 -1.89 9.36
N THR A 667 35.45 -0.99 10.33
CA THR A 667 36.73 -0.36 10.72
C THR A 667 37.69 -1.40 11.31
N ALA A 668 38.98 -1.04 11.44
CA ALA A 668 39.95 -1.93 12.05
C ALA A 668 39.58 -2.31 13.48
N GLU A 669 39.11 -1.33 14.28
CA GLU A 669 38.66 -1.52 15.66
C GLU A 669 37.39 -2.39 15.76
N GLU A 670 36.38 -2.14 14.92
CA GLU A 670 35.16 -2.97 14.87
C GLU A 670 35.51 -4.43 14.50
N SER A 671 36.37 -4.62 13.50
CA SER A 671 36.84 -5.93 13.09
C SER A 671 37.55 -6.68 14.20
N GLU A 672 38.49 -5.99 14.91
CA GLU A 672 39.22 -6.59 16.01
C GLU A 672 38.32 -6.97 17.18
N THR A 673 37.39 -6.09 17.58
CA THR A 673 36.38 -6.36 18.63
C THR A 673 35.57 -7.60 18.32
N CYS A 674 35.05 -7.70 17.09
CA CYS A 674 34.29 -8.88 16.65
C CYS A 674 35.15 -10.16 16.65
N LEU A 675 36.41 -10.06 16.25
CA LEU A 675 37.32 -11.23 16.21
C LEU A 675 37.70 -11.74 17.61
N VAL A 676 37.77 -10.85 18.62
CA VAL A 676 37.99 -11.26 20.02
C VAL A 676 36.81 -12.10 20.51
N GLU A 677 35.58 -11.63 20.30
CA GLU A 677 34.32 -12.37 20.64
C GLU A 677 34.27 -13.74 19.96
N LEU A 678 34.63 -13.81 18.68
CA LEU A 678 34.67 -15.06 17.92
C LEU A 678 35.76 -16.00 18.43
N LYS A 679 36.91 -15.51 18.84
CA LYS A 679 38.01 -16.32 19.40
C LYS A 679 37.58 -16.98 20.70
N GLU A 680 36.89 -16.26 21.58
CA GLU A 680 36.33 -16.82 22.81
C GLU A 680 35.28 -17.90 22.52
N ALA A 681 34.39 -17.67 21.55
CA ALA A 681 33.42 -18.65 21.13
C ALA A 681 34.04 -19.91 20.51
N LEU A 682 35.11 -19.74 19.72
CA LEU A 682 35.87 -20.87 19.15
C LEU A 682 36.56 -21.71 20.22
N ALA A 683 37.09 -21.09 21.30
CA ALA A 683 37.67 -21.81 22.42
C ALA A 683 36.69 -22.70 23.17
N GLN A 684 35.36 -22.40 23.07
CA GLN A 684 34.31 -23.20 23.68
C GLN A 684 33.88 -24.41 22.81
N VAL A 685 34.37 -24.52 21.59
CA VAL A 685 34.03 -25.66 20.68
C VAL A 685 34.78 -26.90 21.07
N ALA A 686 34.04 -27.89 21.55
CA ALA A 686 34.63 -29.19 21.84
C ALA A 686 35.19 -29.85 20.55
N PRO A 687 36.37 -30.47 20.61
CA PRO A 687 36.95 -31.17 19.48
C PRO A 687 36.00 -32.26 18.94
N GLN A 688 35.95 -32.39 17.60
CA GLN A 688 35.08 -33.36 16.99
C GLN A 688 35.52 -34.81 17.42
N PRO A 689 34.56 -35.65 17.84
CA PRO A 689 34.89 -37.02 18.18
C PRO A 689 35.39 -37.77 16.94
N LYS A 690 36.53 -38.42 17.07
CA LYS A 690 37.06 -39.29 16.00
C LYS A 690 36.11 -40.48 15.77
N VAL A 691 35.97 -40.87 14.50
CA VAL A 691 35.18 -42.05 14.20
C VAL A 691 35.89 -43.27 14.78
N PRO A 692 35.26 -44.06 15.68
CA PRO A 692 35.90 -45.24 16.27
C PRO A 692 36.26 -46.27 15.18
N GLU A 693 37.52 -46.71 15.18
CA GLU A 693 38.07 -47.61 14.15
C GLU A 693 37.35 -48.97 14.07
N HIS A 694 36.76 -49.42 15.17
CA HIS A 694 36.01 -50.68 15.23
C HIS A 694 34.64 -50.61 14.52
N LEU A 695 34.14 -49.44 14.15
CA LEU A 695 32.86 -49.30 13.44
C LEU A 695 33.04 -49.57 11.94
N LYS A 696 32.35 -50.62 11.43
CA LYS A 696 32.34 -51.00 10.03
C LYS A 696 30.91 -51.07 9.47
N GLY A 697 30.79 -51.05 8.14
CA GLY A 697 29.50 -51.22 7.43
C GLY A 697 28.41 -50.21 7.83
N GLU A 698 27.21 -50.69 8.06
CA GLU A 698 26.04 -49.84 8.42
C GLU A 698 26.20 -49.11 9.75
N LYS A 699 26.90 -49.69 10.72
CA LYS A 699 27.17 -49.01 12.00
C LYS A 699 28.04 -47.76 11.82
N ARG A 700 29.04 -47.82 10.94
CA ARG A 700 29.90 -46.69 10.58
C ARG A 700 29.10 -45.62 9.83
N LYS A 701 28.22 -46.00 8.88
CA LYS A 701 27.35 -45.06 8.15
C LYS A 701 26.37 -44.36 9.11
N LYS A 702 25.76 -45.10 10.03
CA LYS A 702 24.86 -44.51 11.05
C LYS A 702 25.57 -43.54 11.96
N TYR A 703 26.82 -43.85 12.38
CA TYR A 703 27.63 -42.97 13.21
C TYR A 703 28.08 -41.73 12.44
N LEU A 704 28.44 -41.83 11.17
CA LEU A 704 28.77 -40.70 10.32
C LEU A 704 27.57 -39.79 10.11
N ARG A 705 26.36 -40.30 9.90
CA ARG A 705 25.11 -39.50 9.85
C ARG A 705 24.84 -38.82 11.19
N TYR A 706 25.10 -39.48 12.31
CA TYR A 706 25.00 -38.85 13.64
C TYR A 706 25.99 -37.70 13.80
N LEU A 707 27.24 -37.86 13.40
CA LEU A 707 28.25 -36.79 13.44
C LEU A 707 27.90 -35.66 12.50
N GLU A 708 27.40 -35.96 11.32
CA GLU A 708 26.94 -34.93 10.38
C GLU A 708 25.76 -34.12 10.96
N LYS A 709 24.76 -34.79 11.53
CA LYS A 709 23.64 -34.14 12.21
C LYS A 709 24.12 -33.30 13.40
N LYS A 710 25.09 -33.81 14.18
CA LYS A 710 25.68 -33.09 15.29
C LYS A 710 26.46 -31.85 14.79
N ARG A 711 27.20 -31.99 13.69
CA ARG A 711 27.91 -30.91 13.02
C ARG A 711 26.93 -29.81 12.54
N GLN A 712 25.87 -30.20 11.87
CA GLN A 712 24.81 -29.27 11.44
C GLN A 712 24.17 -28.57 12.62
N THR A 713 23.90 -29.27 13.72
CA THR A 713 23.35 -28.67 14.94
C THR A 713 24.36 -27.69 15.56
N GLN A 714 25.64 -27.99 15.61
CA GLN A 714 26.66 -27.08 16.09
C GLN A 714 26.87 -25.86 15.19
N GLN A 715 26.75 -26.03 13.88
CA GLN A 715 26.81 -24.93 12.93
C GLN A 715 25.63 -23.96 13.09
N THR A 716 24.47 -24.45 13.49
CA THR A 716 23.25 -23.65 13.63
C THR A 716 23.06 -23.06 15.04
N TYR A 717 23.45 -23.81 16.08
CA TYR A 717 23.15 -23.47 17.48
C TYR A 717 24.39 -23.52 18.41
N GLY A 718 25.55 -23.80 17.87
CA GLY A 718 26.78 -23.86 18.65
C GLY A 718 27.30 -22.47 19.07
N PRO A 719 28.34 -22.41 19.94
CA PRO A 719 28.89 -21.16 20.45
C PRO A 719 29.29 -20.19 19.33
N VAL A 720 29.93 -20.67 18.28
CA VAL A 720 30.37 -19.85 17.14
C VAL A 720 29.20 -19.26 16.36
N ALA A 721 28.14 -20.05 16.11
CA ALA A 721 26.94 -19.53 15.46
C ALA A 721 26.27 -18.46 16.31
N LYS A 722 26.19 -18.67 17.63
CA LYS A 722 25.66 -17.69 18.57
C LYS A 722 26.47 -16.39 18.59
N ALA A 723 27.80 -16.48 18.50
CA ALA A 723 28.67 -15.30 18.45
C ALA A 723 28.40 -14.47 17.17
N TYR A 724 28.29 -15.12 16.00
CA TYR A 724 27.91 -14.41 14.77
C TYR A 724 26.49 -13.81 14.86
N GLN A 725 25.54 -14.52 15.46
CA GLN A 725 24.19 -14.00 15.72
C GLN A 725 24.22 -12.82 16.69
N GLY A 726 25.09 -12.87 17.71
CA GLY A 726 25.31 -11.76 18.66
C GLY A 726 25.87 -10.51 17.98
N ILE A 727 26.89 -10.69 17.11
CA ILE A 727 27.44 -9.58 16.31
C ILE A 727 26.37 -9.00 15.41
N ALA A 728 25.66 -9.84 14.64
CA ALA A 728 24.60 -9.38 13.76
C ALA A 728 23.46 -8.68 14.56
N TRP A 729 23.10 -9.20 15.73
CA TRP A 729 22.12 -8.57 16.62
C TRP A 729 22.60 -7.18 17.08
N ALA A 730 23.87 -7.05 17.46
CA ALA A 730 24.44 -5.77 17.84
C ALA A 730 24.39 -4.76 16.69
N LEU A 731 24.77 -5.15 15.48
CA LEU A 731 24.72 -4.31 14.29
C LEU A 731 23.30 -3.85 13.95
N LEU A 732 22.31 -4.74 14.01
CA LEU A 732 20.90 -4.45 13.75
C LEU A 732 20.28 -3.50 14.78
N ASN A 733 20.85 -3.41 15.99
CA ASN A 733 20.42 -2.50 17.04
C ASN A 733 21.19 -1.16 17.08
N THR A 734 22.11 -0.93 16.13
CA THR A 734 22.81 0.36 16.01
C THR A 734 21.89 1.45 15.45
N ARG A 735 22.20 2.71 15.78
CA ARG A 735 21.58 3.86 15.10
C ARG A 735 21.89 3.84 13.60
N GLN A 736 23.09 3.42 13.21
CA GLN A 736 23.51 3.36 11.82
C GLN A 736 22.60 2.44 10.99
N PHE A 737 22.09 1.32 11.55
CA PHE A 737 21.14 0.46 10.86
C PHE A 737 19.78 1.14 10.68
N SER A 738 19.29 1.86 11.67
CA SER A 738 17.91 2.40 11.70
C SER A 738 17.75 3.77 11.04
N PHE A 739 18.83 4.40 10.55
CA PHE A 739 18.79 5.74 9.94
C PHE A 739 19.14 5.69 8.44
N VAL A 740 18.54 6.64 7.71
CA VAL A 740 18.87 6.97 6.32
C VAL A 740 19.92 8.08 6.40
N GLN A 741 21.17 7.73 6.10
CA GLN A 741 22.33 8.64 6.18
C GLN A 741 22.58 9.36 4.87
#